data_2cbe803233f00eed3b39d298be93b338
#
_entry.id   2cbe803233f00eed3b39d298be93b338
#
_cell.length_a   1.000
_cell.length_b   1.000
_cell.length_c   1.000
_cell.angle_alpha   90.00
_cell.angle_beta   90.00
_cell.angle_gamma   90.00
#
_symmetry.space_group_name_H-M   'P 1'
#
loop_
_entity.id
_entity.type
_entity.pdbx_description
1 polymer ?
#
loop_
_entity_poly.entity_id
_entity_poly.type
_entity_poly.pdbx_seq_one_letter_code
_entity_poly.pdbx_strand_id
1 'polypeptide(L)'
;MEFFYILILIILYFINSQQYTPVYDIIGNISLFNIPITEDKYYETVIDSLIELMENYAFIKILKSPPKVNGSDYFNKVDIIQDLKNLKSTINETTPNFYEFYQDISKIIASSQDFHIIFTYIGQKAPFDMLGKLIISSPIEIFIKKDKKVLANLNSVIYKLNNETQVKNSDIISNYYKNKTYLTKINGKNVYQYLREFCADYCRYKSKNSKFIFNKVNFGGFYLWQCPLTFDELKEFSITYENGLTLSSNYIGFIKNSQNDNLKNTELSFNNFYNIKNKFFEEPIITSQEKENKVTWDINIDNHIKCKVDHKNEINVIFQNSFNPNPSDPLGIINNFSYCHGNFSNNDYPLIVIESLNGGGFAQLSKLMQQMVQDLMYPKNYYSVIHNKNTKQFLYDNKDSFIFVNDYETNNLTIDEFYNDIVSEKYGNITIERSKQKIAVDLNFESLIKNNIFKRNSTKKPTDIIIFTDGLSFSSTSVFIKNVYYFGGAILVGYSGDPEAELFDASQNPTFVLTNLTGIKGFIELIKRGFYFPRIPSGAMYRTKYDINNENIPEEFTVNLIDERINIYNDYSDDLYEDFISEAKIIFEKYKKSCNPNNKYLNFLNEDCSFAEGHLHGGYKCGDDGTWNKTCVPFYCDEEYYFEPNEKKCIPLKEIKRDSSDNSISFAFLFIVLGVIIVVLIIIIVYYKRKNKNELDLQEIKEELMQN
;
A
#
# COMPACT_ATOMS: atom_id res chain seq x y z
N MET A 1 -39.68 15.91 26.61
CA MET A 1 -39.58 16.90 25.51
C MET A 1 -38.24 17.64 25.53
N GLU A 2 -37.76 18.12 26.65
CA GLU A 2 -36.45 18.83 26.72
C GLU A 2 -35.26 17.97 26.31
N PHE A 3 -35.24 16.71 26.69
CA PHE A 3 -34.15 15.79 26.27
C PHE A 3 -34.12 15.57 24.75
N PHE A 4 -35.26 15.54 24.10
CA PHE A 4 -35.38 15.40 22.64
C PHE A 4 -34.97 16.70 21.92
N TYR A 5 -35.20 17.84 22.54
CA TYR A 5 -34.79 19.14 22.03
C TYR A 5 -33.27 19.34 22.12
N ILE A 6 -32.66 18.92 23.23
CA ILE A 6 -31.23 18.93 23.45
C ILE A 6 -30.54 17.95 22.47
N LEU A 7 -31.11 16.75 22.26
CA LEU A 7 -30.60 15.79 21.30
C LEU A 7 -30.68 16.30 19.84
N ILE A 8 -31.78 16.98 19.48
CA ILE A 8 -31.93 17.63 18.17
C ILE A 8 -30.95 18.80 18.02
N LEU A 9 -30.72 19.61 19.04
CA LEU A 9 -29.74 20.69 19.01
C LEU A 9 -28.30 20.14 18.89
N ILE A 10 -27.98 19.05 19.57
CA ILE A 10 -26.70 18.35 19.43
C ILE A 10 -26.57 17.79 18.02
N ILE A 11 -27.60 17.15 17.49
CA ILE A 11 -27.61 16.59 16.10
C ILE A 11 -27.53 17.74 15.09
N LEU A 12 -28.25 18.84 15.26
CA LEU A 12 -28.18 20.01 14.38
C LEU A 12 -26.84 20.75 14.49
N TYR A 13 -26.24 20.78 15.67
CA TYR A 13 -24.90 21.30 15.89
C TYR A 13 -23.85 20.44 15.15
N PHE A 14 -24.00 19.12 15.16
CA PHE A 14 -23.12 18.20 14.42
C PHE A 14 -23.40 18.19 12.89
N ILE A 15 -24.61 18.51 12.44
CA ILE A 15 -24.98 18.53 11.02
C ILE A 15 -24.55 19.84 10.32
N ASN A 16 -24.56 20.98 11.02
CA ASN A 16 -24.32 22.29 10.41
C ASN A 16 -22.93 22.88 10.64
N SER A 17 -22.09 22.27 11.43
CA SER A 17 -20.73 22.75 11.65
C SER A 17 -19.76 21.60 11.35
N GLN A 18 -18.99 21.70 10.28
CA GLN A 18 -17.66 21.09 10.21
C GLN A 18 -16.76 21.81 11.25
N GLN A 19 -17.21 21.88 12.49
CA GLN A 19 -16.43 22.48 13.56
C GLN A 19 -15.41 21.48 14.05
N TYR A 20 -14.15 21.89 13.97
CA TYR A 20 -13.02 21.17 14.54
C TYR A 20 -13.08 21.29 16.05
N THR A 21 -13.30 20.15 16.68
CA THR A 21 -13.29 20.08 18.14
C THR A 21 -11.95 19.49 18.55
N PRO A 22 -11.27 20.01 19.57
CA PRO A 22 -10.11 19.33 20.14
C PRO A 22 -10.47 17.87 20.42
N VAL A 23 -9.59 16.95 20.06
CA VAL A 23 -9.81 15.51 20.29
C VAL A 23 -10.17 15.25 21.75
N TYR A 24 -9.54 16.00 22.65
CA TYR A 24 -9.81 15.96 24.08
C TYR A 24 -11.29 16.24 24.41
N ASP A 25 -11.91 17.24 23.77
CA ASP A 25 -13.32 17.57 24.01
C ASP A 25 -14.26 16.55 23.37
N ILE A 26 -13.87 15.96 22.23
CA ILE A 26 -14.61 14.87 21.61
C ILE A 26 -14.54 13.61 22.51
N ILE A 27 -13.37 13.30 23.05
CA ILE A 27 -13.10 12.12 23.86
C ILE A 27 -13.45 12.34 25.33
N GLY A 28 -13.27 13.56 25.85
CA GLY A 28 -13.48 13.91 27.26
C GLY A 28 -14.95 14.03 27.67
N ASN A 29 -15.83 14.41 26.75
CA ASN A 29 -17.28 14.43 26.98
C ASN A 29 -17.95 13.08 26.81
N ILE A 30 -17.22 12.10 26.34
CA ILE A 30 -17.70 10.76 26.15
C ILE A 30 -16.83 9.88 27.06
N SER A 31 -17.42 9.30 28.08
CA SER A 31 -16.86 8.12 28.75
C SER A 31 -16.74 6.94 27.75
N LEU A 32 -16.27 7.28 26.54
CA LEU A 32 -16.16 6.46 25.34
C LEU A 32 -15.40 5.18 25.61
N PHE A 33 -14.45 5.29 26.52
CA PHE A 33 -13.50 4.23 26.76
C PHE A 33 -13.81 3.44 28.04
N ASN A 34 -14.84 3.86 28.81
CA ASN A 34 -15.19 3.28 30.09
C ASN A 34 -16.59 2.64 30.12
N ILE A 35 -17.24 2.41 28.97
CA ILE A 35 -18.54 1.75 28.98
C ILE A 35 -18.31 0.24 29.18
N PRO A 36 -18.76 -0.34 30.29
CA PRO A 36 -18.66 -1.76 30.47
C PRO A 36 -19.50 -2.48 29.40
N ILE A 37 -18.93 -3.40 28.69
CA ILE A 37 -19.68 -4.32 27.87
C ILE A 37 -20.26 -5.37 28.79
N THR A 38 -21.58 -5.36 28.89
CA THR A 38 -22.33 -6.24 29.82
C THR A 38 -22.64 -7.61 29.24
N GLU A 39 -22.20 -7.88 28.02
CA GLU A 39 -22.44 -9.15 27.34
C GLU A 39 -21.47 -10.22 27.84
N ASP A 40 -22.01 -11.32 28.37
CA ASP A 40 -21.22 -12.46 28.84
C ASP A 40 -20.26 -12.95 27.80
N LYS A 41 -18.96 -13.05 28.16
CA LYS A 41 -17.90 -13.57 27.30
C LYS A 41 -17.63 -12.79 25.99
N TYR A 42 -18.02 -11.50 25.92
CA TYR A 42 -17.81 -10.70 24.72
C TYR A 42 -16.33 -10.67 24.31
N TYR A 43 -15.46 -10.28 25.23
CA TYR A 43 -14.01 -10.15 24.98
C TYR A 43 -13.35 -11.49 24.64
N GLU A 44 -13.70 -12.54 25.39
CA GLU A 44 -13.19 -13.90 25.14
C GLU A 44 -13.58 -14.39 23.75
N THR A 45 -14.82 -14.15 23.33
CA THR A 45 -15.29 -14.55 22.01
C THR A 45 -14.58 -13.79 20.88
N VAL A 46 -14.29 -12.49 21.08
CA VAL A 46 -13.49 -11.70 20.13
C VAL A 46 -12.09 -12.30 19.98
N ILE A 47 -11.44 -12.64 21.10
CA ILE A 47 -10.10 -13.25 21.06
C ILE A 47 -10.12 -14.63 20.40
N ASP A 48 -11.09 -15.50 20.74
CA ASP A 48 -11.19 -16.82 20.12
C ASP A 48 -11.42 -16.73 18.61
N SER A 49 -12.24 -15.76 18.20
CA SER A 49 -12.48 -15.47 16.79
C SER A 49 -11.22 -14.98 16.05
N LEU A 50 -10.43 -14.14 16.70
CA LEU A 50 -9.14 -13.68 16.18
C LEU A 50 -8.12 -14.82 16.08
N ILE A 51 -8.06 -15.70 17.06
CA ILE A 51 -7.19 -16.88 17.02
C ILE A 51 -7.57 -17.74 15.80
N GLU A 52 -8.85 -18.06 15.61
CA GLU A 52 -9.32 -18.84 14.47
C GLU A 52 -8.96 -18.17 13.13
N LEU A 53 -9.10 -16.84 13.03
CA LEU A 53 -8.70 -16.12 11.83
C LEU A 53 -7.20 -16.16 11.60
N MET A 54 -6.41 -15.85 12.63
CA MET A 54 -4.95 -15.78 12.52
C MET A 54 -4.29 -17.12 12.23
N GLU A 55 -4.95 -18.23 12.52
CA GLU A 55 -4.50 -19.57 12.08
C GLU A 55 -4.48 -19.74 10.55
N ASN A 56 -5.20 -18.87 9.82
CA ASN A 56 -5.18 -18.80 8.34
C ASN A 56 -4.09 -17.86 7.80
N TYR A 57 -3.36 -17.17 8.66
CA TYR A 57 -2.29 -16.28 8.23
C TYR A 57 -1.05 -17.07 7.81
N ALA A 58 -0.63 -16.88 6.55
CA ALA A 58 0.44 -17.66 5.93
C ALA A 58 1.75 -17.66 6.74
N PHE A 59 2.01 -16.60 7.47
CA PHE A 59 3.27 -16.39 8.18
C PHE A 59 3.18 -16.63 9.69
N ILE A 60 2.02 -17.04 10.22
CA ILE A 60 1.79 -17.17 11.67
C ILE A 60 2.81 -18.07 12.39
N LYS A 61 3.28 -19.11 11.71
CA LYS A 61 4.30 -20.00 12.23
C LYS A 61 5.72 -19.45 11.99
N ILE A 62 5.97 -18.81 10.83
CA ILE A 62 7.28 -18.23 10.50
C ILE A 62 7.67 -17.14 11.48
N LEU A 63 6.71 -16.30 11.89
CA LEU A 63 6.93 -15.24 12.88
C LEU A 63 7.49 -15.74 14.21
N LYS A 64 7.25 -16.99 14.57
CA LYS A 64 7.82 -17.59 15.80
C LYS A 64 9.33 -17.85 15.69
N SER A 65 9.85 -17.97 14.47
CA SER A 65 11.27 -18.17 14.19
C SER A 65 11.61 -17.62 12.80
N PRO A 66 11.56 -16.29 12.62
CA PRO A 66 11.78 -15.68 11.31
C PRO A 66 13.21 -15.94 10.81
N PRO A 67 13.41 -15.97 9.49
CA PRO A 67 14.74 -16.11 8.90
C PRO A 67 15.66 -14.95 9.31
N LYS A 68 16.94 -15.26 9.42
CA LYS A 68 17.97 -14.23 9.65
C LYS A 68 18.36 -13.57 8.33
N VAL A 69 18.63 -12.27 8.38
CA VAL A 69 19.14 -11.51 7.25
C VAL A 69 20.64 -11.28 7.46
N ASN A 70 21.46 -11.81 6.55
CA ASN A 70 22.93 -11.75 6.67
C ASN A 70 23.45 -12.20 8.05
N GLY A 71 22.82 -13.24 8.64
CA GLY A 71 23.17 -13.77 9.95
C GLY A 71 22.64 -12.98 11.15
N SER A 72 22.02 -11.82 10.95
CA SER A 72 21.45 -10.99 12.00
C SER A 72 19.94 -11.16 12.16
N ASP A 73 19.42 -10.88 13.35
CA ASP A 73 18.00 -10.88 13.67
C ASP A 73 17.38 -9.55 13.20
N TYR A 74 16.96 -9.50 11.92
CA TYR A 74 16.31 -8.33 11.33
C TYR A 74 14.80 -8.26 11.64
N PHE A 75 14.14 -9.42 11.60
CA PHE A 75 12.70 -9.54 11.83
C PHE A 75 12.41 -9.85 13.29
N ASN A 76 11.35 -9.25 13.83
CA ASN A 76 10.92 -9.52 15.20
C ASN A 76 10.36 -10.94 15.32
N LYS A 77 10.75 -11.64 16.40
CA LYS A 77 10.18 -12.93 16.77
C LYS A 77 8.91 -12.69 17.56
N VAL A 78 7.76 -13.22 17.07
CA VAL A 78 6.44 -13.00 17.65
C VAL A 78 5.61 -14.28 17.64
N ASP A 79 4.86 -14.53 18.70
CA ASP A 79 3.84 -15.59 18.78
C ASP A 79 2.44 -14.98 19.04
N ILE A 80 1.83 -14.47 17.98
CA ILE A 80 0.53 -13.79 18.02
C ILE A 80 -0.54 -14.65 18.69
N ILE A 81 -0.55 -15.97 18.41
CA ILE A 81 -1.55 -16.88 19.00
C ILE A 81 -1.35 -17.00 20.52
N GLN A 82 -0.09 -17.07 20.96
CA GLN A 82 0.21 -17.12 22.41
C GLN A 82 -0.11 -15.79 23.08
N ASP A 83 0.20 -14.67 22.47
CA ASP A 83 -0.09 -13.34 23.00
C ASP A 83 -1.60 -13.10 23.13
N LEU A 84 -2.41 -13.54 22.15
CA LEU A 84 -3.87 -13.52 22.25
C LEU A 84 -4.37 -14.42 23.40
N LYS A 85 -3.80 -15.60 23.59
CA LYS A 85 -4.15 -16.48 24.71
C LYS A 85 -3.77 -15.88 26.07
N ASN A 86 -2.62 -15.21 26.15
CA ASN A 86 -2.19 -14.51 27.35
C ASN A 86 -3.16 -13.37 27.68
N LEU A 87 -3.53 -12.55 26.68
CA LEU A 87 -4.55 -11.50 26.87
C LEU A 87 -5.88 -12.10 27.35
N LYS A 88 -6.32 -13.22 26.79
CA LYS A 88 -7.54 -13.90 27.25
C LYS A 88 -7.49 -14.28 28.72
N SER A 89 -6.34 -14.76 29.22
CA SER A 89 -6.19 -15.13 30.63
C SER A 89 -6.27 -13.92 31.58
N THR A 90 -5.72 -12.76 31.18
CA THR A 90 -5.80 -11.54 32.02
C THR A 90 -7.22 -10.98 32.10
N ILE A 91 -8.02 -11.11 31.06
CA ILE A 91 -9.41 -10.65 31.05
C ILE A 91 -10.27 -11.41 32.03
N ASN A 92 -9.99 -12.71 32.26
CA ASN A 92 -10.70 -13.50 33.24
C ASN A 92 -10.47 -13.04 34.70
N GLU A 93 -9.37 -12.32 34.94
CA GLU A 93 -9.03 -11.80 36.28
C GLU A 93 -9.57 -10.38 36.50
N THR A 94 -9.57 -9.56 35.44
CA THR A 94 -10.03 -8.16 35.44
C THR A 94 -10.78 -7.83 34.18
N THR A 95 -11.98 -7.25 34.26
CA THR A 95 -12.71 -6.78 33.08
C THR A 95 -12.08 -5.46 32.60
N PRO A 96 -11.35 -5.44 31.48
CA PRO A 96 -10.76 -4.21 30.94
C PRO A 96 -11.88 -3.29 30.43
N ASN A 97 -11.59 -2.00 30.32
CA ASN A 97 -12.44 -1.16 29.50
C ASN A 97 -12.28 -1.50 28.00
N PHE A 98 -13.29 -1.17 27.21
CA PHE A 98 -13.31 -1.56 25.79
C PHE A 98 -12.13 -0.98 25.00
N TYR A 99 -11.72 0.24 25.30
CA TYR A 99 -10.65 0.89 24.53
C TYR A 99 -9.28 0.29 24.86
N GLU A 100 -8.99 0.00 26.11
CA GLU A 100 -7.76 -0.70 26.51
C GLU A 100 -7.69 -2.08 25.86
N PHE A 101 -8.78 -2.83 25.87
CA PHE A 101 -8.89 -4.10 25.18
C PHE A 101 -8.62 -3.96 23.67
N TYR A 102 -9.19 -2.94 23.04
CA TYR A 102 -8.96 -2.65 21.63
C TYR A 102 -7.51 -2.27 21.34
N GLN A 103 -6.87 -1.48 22.21
CA GLN A 103 -5.45 -1.14 22.10
C GLN A 103 -4.56 -2.39 22.19
N ASP A 104 -4.81 -3.25 23.19
CA ASP A 104 -4.02 -4.47 23.39
C ASP A 104 -4.11 -5.41 22.19
N ILE A 105 -5.31 -5.66 21.67
CA ILE A 105 -5.48 -6.45 20.45
C ILE A 105 -4.78 -5.78 19.27
N SER A 106 -4.93 -4.46 19.12
CA SER A 106 -4.31 -3.73 18.00
C SER A 106 -2.79 -3.85 18.02
N LYS A 107 -2.15 -3.80 19.20
CA LYS A 107 -0.71 -4.04 19.39
C LYS A 107 -0.32 -5.48 19.00
N ILE A 108 -1.07 -6.46 19.48
CA ILE A 108 -0.80 -7.87 19.16
C ILE A 108 -0.89 -8.12 17.65
N ILE A 109 -1.92 -7.61 17.00
CA ILE A 109 -2.07 -7.75 15.54
C ILE A 109 -0.98 -6.97 14.79
N ALA A 110 -0.63 -5.75 15.23
CA ALA A 110 0.43 -4.95 14.61
C ALA A 110 1.81 -5.58 14.72
N SER A 111 2.05 -6.43 15.73
CA SER A 111 3.31 -7.16 15.90
C SER A 111 3.63 -8.10 14.73
N SER A 112 2.63 -8.48 13.92
CA SER A 112 2.83 -9.20 12.64
C SER A 112 3.70 -8.42 11.66
N GLN A 113 3.75 -7.10 11.78
CA GLN A 113 4.42 -6.18 10.86
C GLN A 113 3.97 -6.38 9.40
N ASP A 114 2.65 -6.62 9.22
CA ASP A 114 2.03 -6.80 7.93
C ASP A 114 0.80 -5.90 7.78
N PHE A 115 0.88 -4.90 6.89
CA PHE A 115 -0.18 -3.93 6.66
C PHE A 115 -1.38 -4.52 5.90
N HIS A 116 -1.28 -5.75 5.37
CA HIS A 116 -2.44 -6.44 4.81
C HIS A 116 -3.43 -6.87 5.91
N ILE A 117 -2.97 -7.03 7.15
CA ILE A 117 -3.83 -7.37 8.28
C ILE A 117 -4.38 -6.08 8.89
N ILE A 118 -5.64 -5.80 8.62
CA ILE A 118 -6.37 -4.65 9.18
C ILE A 118 -7.35 -5.17 10.22
N PHE A 119 -7.31 -4.60 11.41
CA PHE A 119 -8.29 -4.85 12.47
C PHE A 119 -8.84 -3.53 12.94
N THR A 120 -10.15 -3.35 12.85
CA THR A 120 -10.82 -2.11 13.27
C THR A 120 -12.22 -2.38 13.79
N TYR A 121 -12.75 -1.42 14.56
CA TYR A 121 -14.13 -1.47 15.02
C TYR A 121 -15.02 -0.62 14.09
N ILE A 122 -16.09 -1.22 13.58
CA ILE A 122 -17.08 -0.59 12.70
C ILE A 122 -18.51 -0.70 13.25
N GLY A 123 -18.67 -1.13 14.52
CA GLY A 123 -19.96 -1.32 15.15
C GLY A 123 -20.80 -0.04 15.16
N GLN A 124 -22.13 -0.20 15.08
CA GLN A 124 -23.06 0.93 15.03
C GLN A 124 -23.43 1.47 16.42
N LYS A 125 -22.95 0.83 17.48
CA LYS A 125 -23.24 1.30 18.85
C LYS A 125 -22.39 2.54 19.12
N ALA A 126 -23.04 3.71 19.10
CA ALA A 126 -22.41 4.91 19.62
C ALA A 126 -21.96 4.65 21.08
N PRO A 127 -20.78 5.09 21.47
CA PRO A 127 -19.88 6.00 20.76
C PRO A 127 -18.74 5.29 20.00
N PHE A 128 -18.67 3.97 20.02
CA PHE A 128 -17.57 3.17 19.47
C PHE A 128 -17.52 3.16 17.94
N ASP A 129 -18.61 3.51 17.27
CA ASP A 129 -18.65 3.67 15.80
C ASP A 129 -17.67 4.75 15.29
N MET A 130 -17.22 5.63 16.17
CA MET A 130 -16.23 6.65 15.89
C MET A 130 -14.80 6.09 15.74
N LEU A 131 -14.46 4.94 16.37
CA LEU A 131 -13.12 4.38 16.31
C LEU A 131 -12.63 4.14 14.87
N GLY A 132 -13.53 3.71 13.98
CA GLY A 132 -13.21 3.51 12.56
C GLY A 132 -13.26 4.78 11.71
N LYS A 133 -13.83 5.88 12.21
CA LYS A 133 -14.12 7.11 11.45
C LYS A 133 -13.33 8.33 11.94
N LEU A 134 -12.84 8.29 13.18
CA LEU A 134 -12.13 9.41 13.77
C LEU A 134 -10.72 9.51 13.21
N ILE A 135 -10.44 10.64 12.57
CA ILE A 135 -9.10 11.04 12.14
C ILE A 135 -8.57 12.02 13.17
N ILE A 136 -7.37 11.79 13.62
CA ILE A 136 -6.65 12.63 14.56
C ILE A 136 -5.47 13.27 13.82
N SER A 137 -5.24 14.54 14.00
CA SER A 137 -4.14 15.26 13.36
C SER A 137 -3.46 16.21 14.34
N SER A 138 -2.14 16.28 14.28
CA SER A 138 -1.42 17.40 14.86
C SER A 138 -1.60 18.64 13.96
N PRO A 139 -1.63 19.84 14.53
CA PRO A 139 -1.73 21.06 13.73
C PRO A 139 -0.45 21.43 13.00
N ILE A 140 0.59 20.62 13.12
CA ILE A 140 1.88 20.87 12.49
C ILE A 140 2.29 19.75 11.52
N GLU A 141 3.00 20.13 10.49
CA GLU A 141 3.66 19.23 9.54
C GLU A 141 5.17 19.39 9.69
N ILE A 142 5.89 18.26 9.62
CA ILE A 142 7.33 18.21 9.86
C ILE A 142 8.07 18.10 8.54
N PHE A 143 9.02 19.01 8.31
CA PHE A 143 9.91 19.04 7.16
C PHE A 143 11.36 18.84 7.60
N ILE A 144 12.05 17.89 6.98
CA ILE A 144 13.44 17.61 7.24
C ILE A 144 14.27 18.15 6.07
N LYS A 145 15.19 19.05 6.35
CA LYS A 145 16.05 19.65 5.32
C LYS A 145 17.21 18.73 4.95
N LYS A 146 17.87 19.02 3.82
CA LYS A 146 19.07 18.29 3.35
C LYS A 146 20.20 18.23 4.40
N ASP A 147 20.34 19.27 5.23
CA ASP A 147 21.27 19.33 6.36
C ASP A 147 20.76 18.65 7.65
N LYS A 148 19.68 17.86 7.53
CA LYS A 148 19.01 17.14 8.62
C LYS A 148 18.40 18.03 9.71
N LYS A 149 18.27 19.33 9.49
CA LYS A 149 17.54 20.20 10.39
C LYS A 149 16.04 20.10 10.15
N VAL A 150 15.27 20.21 11.23
CA VAL A 150 13.82 19.98 11.18
C VAL A 150 13.07 21.31 11.30
N LEU A 151 12.13 21.53 10.42
CA LEU A 151 11.19 22.65 10.45
C LEU A 151 9.80 22.13 10.78
N ALA A 152 9.04 22.90 11.55
CA ALA A 152 7.62 22.66 11.80
C ALA A 152 6.80 23.75 11.06
N ASN A 153 5.93 23.31 10.14
CA ASN A 153 4.97 24.17 9.48
C ASN A 153 3.57 23.91 10.01
N LEU A 154 2.64 24.85 9.80
CA LEU A 154 1.24 24.59 10.07
C LEU A 154 0.71 23.56 9.05
N ASN A 155 -0.05 22.61 9.54
CA ASN A 155 -0.73 21.66 8.68
C ASN A 155 -1.75 22.43 7.83
N SER A 156 -1.49 22.49 6.52
CA SER A 156 -2.31 23.26 5.58
C SER A 156 -3.77 22.82 5.52
N VAL A 157 -4.03 21.52 5.80
CA VAL A 157 -5.41 21.00 5.88
C VAL A 157 -6.17 21.65 7.02
N ILE A 158 -5.58 21.64 8.21
CA ILE A 158 -6.19 22.19 9.40
C ILE A 158 -6.37 23.70 9.24
N TYR A 159 -5.39 24.39 8.67
CA TYR A 159 -5.45 25.83 8.42
C TYR A 159 -6.57 26.21 7.44
N LYS A 160 -6.74 25.45 6.34
CA LYS A 160 -7.82 25.70 5.36
C LYS A 160 -9.22 25.43 5.91
N LEU A 161 -9.35 24.43 6.76
CA LEU A 161 -10.62 24.02 7.33
C LEU A 161 -11.07 24.97 8.45
N ASN A 162 -10.14 25.75 9.01
CA ASN A 162 -10.35 26.61 10.19
C ASN A 162 -10.24 28.10 9.89
N ASN A 163 -10.94 28.60 8.87
CA ASN A 163 -11.02 30.06 8.65
C ASN A 163 -11.45 30.87 9.90
N GLU A 164 -11.94 30.21 10.94
CA GLU A 164 -12.45 30.84 12.17
C GLU A 164 -11.83 30.29 13.46
N THR A 165 -11.19 29.12 13.49
CA THR A 165 -10.57 28.56 14.70
C THR A 165 -9.07 28.77 14.67
N GLN A 166 -8.58 29.72 15.41
CA GLN A 166 -7.15 29.99 15.59
C GLN A 166 -6.47 28.73 16.19
N VAL A 167 -5.64 28.10 15.40
CA VAL A 167 -4.67 27.14 15.95
C VAL A 167 -3.82 27.94 16.94
N LYS A 168 -3.86 27.56 18.20
CA LYS A 168 -3.08 28.23 19.27
C LYS A 168 -1.61 28.33 18.80
N ASN A 169 -1.05 29.53 18.82
CA ASN A 169 0.31 29.84 18.36
C ASN A 169 0.55 29.74 16.83
N SER A 170 -0.47 29.77 15.98
CA SER A 170 -0.34 29.68 14.52
C SER A 170 0.67 30.67 13.93
N ASP A 171 0.57 31.94 14.34
CA ASP A 171 1.43 33.01 13.82
C ASP A 171 2.90 32.79 14.20
N ILE A 172 3.14 32.27 15.41
CA ILE A 172 4.50 31.97 15.90
C ILE A 172 5.08 30.81 15.09
N ILE A 173 4.33 29.72 14.90
CA ILE A 173 4.76 28.57 14.11
C ILE A 173 5.06 28.98 12.68
N SER A 174 4.14 29.73 12.02
CA SER A 174 4.33 30.21 10.66
C SER A 174 5.55 31.14 10.53
N ASN A 175 5.74 32.01 11.50
CA ASN A 175 6.88 32.93 11.52
C ASN A 175 8.20 32.19 11.70
N TYR A 176 8.25 31.21 12.60
CA TYR A 176 9.44 30.37 12.82
C TYR A 176 9.79 29.49 11.61
N TYR A 177 8.77 28.95 10.92
CA TYR A 177 8.97 28.24 9.67
C TYR A 177 9.60 29.16 8.59
N LYS A 178 9.01 30.35 8.39
CA LYS A 178 9.52 31.35 7.42
C LYS A 178 10.95 31.82 7.76
N ASN A 179 11.23 32.03 9.03
CA ASN A 179 12.57 32.45 9.51
C ASN A 179 13.56 31.27 9.65
N LYS A 180 13.15 30.07 9.25
CA LYS A 180 14.01 28.85 9.35
C LYS A 180 14.50 28.57 10.75
N THR A 181 13.65 28.82 11.78
CA THR A 181 13.95 28.43 13.17
C THR A 181 13.65 26.96 13.34
N TYR A 182 14.63 26.18 13.78
CA TYR A 182 14.57 24.73 13.73
C TYR A 182 13.90 24.11 14.97
N LEU A 183 13.10 23.07 14.73
CA LEU A 183 12.50 22.23 15.76
C LEU A 183 13.55 21.26 16.31
N THR A 184 13.67 21.19 17.63
CA THR A 184 14.64 20.30 18.30
C THR A 184 14.00 19.19 19.11
N LYS A 185 12.83 19.46 19.71
CA LYS A 185 12.14 18.46 20.55
C LYS A 185 10.62 18.46 20.32
N ILE A 186 10.03 17.28 20.50
CA ILE A 186 8.58 17.07 20.64
C ILE A 186 8.37 16.31 21.95
N ASN A 187 7.46 16.79 22.79
CA ASN A 187 7.19 16.24 24.13
C ASN A 187 8.47 16.02 24.96
N GLY A 188 9.40 16.98 24.90
CA GLY A 188 10.67 16.93 25.61
C GLY A 188 11.73 15.98 25.05
N LYS A 189 11.37 15.08 24.12
CA LYS A 189 12.28 14.15 23.45
C LYS A 189 12.89 14.81 22.20
N ASN A 190 14.11 14.40 21.82
CA ASN A 190 14.67 14.75 20.52
C ASN A 190 13.66 14.44 19.40
N VAL A 191 13.54 15.31 18.39
CA VAL A 191 12.52 15.18 17.34
C VAL A 191 12.63 13.85 16.58
N TYR A 192 13.84 13.37 16.27
CA TYR A 192 14.04 12.10 15.60
C TYR A 192 13.67 10.91 16.48
N GLN A 193 14.07 10.98 17.76
CA GLN A 193 13.69 9.96 18.75
C GLN A 193 12.17 9.89 18.88
N TYR A 194 11.50 11.04 19.02
CA TYR A 194 10.04 11.08 19.12
C TYR A 194 9.37 10.44 17.90
N LEU A 195 9.81 10.78 16.68
CA LEU A 195 9.25 10.23 15.44
C LEU A 195 9.50 8.72 15.30
N ARG A 196 10.59 8.18 15.84
CA ARG A 196 10.82 6.72 15.87
C ARG A 196 9.87 6.00 16.82
N GLU A 197 9.50 6.65 17.91
CA GLU A 197 8.69 6.07 18.99
C GLU A 197 7.19 6.30 18.78
N PHE A 198 6.81 7.36 18.08
CA PHE A 198 5.40 7.70 17.84
C PHE A 198 4.70 6.57 17.09
N CYS A 199 3.60 6.05 17.64
CA CYS A 199 2.87 4.90 17.09
C CYS A 199 3.70 3.62 16.82
N ALA A 200 4.92 3.50 17.35
CA ALA A 200 5.84 2.40 17.01
C ALA A 200 5.26 1.02 17.30
N ASP A 201 4.50 0.87 18.38
CA ASP A 201 3.85 -0.38 18.80
C ASP A 201 2.72 -0.82 17.85
N TYR A 202 2.18 0.10 17.06
CA TYR A 202 1.11 -0.14 16.10
C TYR A 202 1.58 -0.17 14.66
N CYS A 203 2.87 0.09 14.43
CA CYS A 203 3.45 0.16 13.11
C CYS A 203 3.60 -1.24 12.49
N ARG A 204 3.02 -1.42 11.31
CA ARG A 204 2.98 -2.71 10.60
C ARG A 204 4.03 -2.84 9.50
N TYR A 205 5.06 -2.02 9.52
CA TYR A 205 6.22 -2.12 8.64
C TYR A 205 7.39 -2.82 9.35
N LYS A 206 8.22 -3.53 8.60
CA LYS A 206 9.36 -4.29 9.14
C LYS A 206 10.59 -3.40 9.25
N SER A 207 10.89 -2.59 8.25
CA SER A 207 12.11 -1.79 8.22
C SER A 207 12.03 -0.56 9.13
N LYS A 208 13.17 -0.17 9.72
CA LYS A 208 13.26 1.02 10.57
C LYS A 208 12.93 2.30 9.81
N ASN A 209 13.36 2.40 8.54
CA ASN A 209 13.06 3.55 7.68
C ASN A 209 11.57 3.67 7.41
N SER A 210 10.92 2.56 7.03
CA SER A 210 9.48 2.55 6.78
C SER A 210 8.68 2.90 8.03
N LYS A 211 9.11 2.40 9.21
CA LYS A 211 8.51 2.77 10.51
C LYS A 211 8.63 4.27 10.78
N PHE A 212 9.80 4.84 10.56
CA PHE A 212 10.03 6.27 10.75
C PHE A 212 9.12 7.12 9.85
N ILE A 213 9.02 6.77 8.55
CA ILE A 213 8.16 7.49 7.60
C ILE A 213 6.70 7.35 8.02
N PHE A 214 6.27 6.13 8.34
CA PHE A 214 4.91 5.87 8.83
C PHE A 214 4.57 6.74 10.04
N ASN A 215 5.46 6.81 11.01
CA ASN A 215 5.29 7.62 12.21
C ASN A 215 5.28 9.12 11.89
N LYS A 216 6.18 9.59 11.02
CA LYS A 216 6.22 11.00 10.56
C LYS A 216 4.92 11.40 9.87
N VAL A 217 4.41 10.55 8.98
CA VAL A 217 3.15 10.80 8.27
C VAL A 217 1.97 10.77 9.23
N ASN A 218 1.92 9.79 10.14
CA ASN A 218 0.86 9.69 11.13
C ASN A 218 0.91 10.84 12.15
N PHE A 219 2.06 11.38 12.49
CA PHE A 219 2.11 12.56 13.35
C PHE A 219 1.37 13.74 12.71
N GLY A 220 1.45 13.91 11.39
CA GLY A 220 0.66 14.90 10.64
C GLY A 220 -0.84 14.59 10.58
N GLY A 221 -1.23 13.33 10.70
CA GLY A 221 -2.64 12.90 10.74
C GLY A 221 -2.80 11.39 10.56
N PHE A 222 -3.69 10.79 11.33
CA PHE A 222 -3.94 9.34 11.33
C PHE A 222 -5.37 8.99 11.71
N TYR A 223 -5.83 7.84 11.27
CA TYR A 223 -7.04 7.26 11.83
C TYR A 223 -6.74 6.67 13.21
N LEU A 224 -7.64 6.86 14.17
CA LEU A 224 -7.48 6.32 15.53
C LEU A 224 -7.22 4.80 15.52
N TRP A 225 -7.80 4.06 14.57
CA TRP A 225 -7.57 2.62 14.43
C TRP A 225 -6.14 2.24 13.97
N GLN A 226 -5.42 3.17 13.34
CA GLN A 226 -4.03 2.93 12.92
C GLN A 226 -3.04 3.11 14.05
N CYS A 227 -3.34 4.04 14.96
CA CYS A 227 -2.53 4.38 16.10
C CYS A 227 -3.43 4.74 17.27
N PRO A 228 -4.01 3.75 17.97
CA PRO A 228 -4.92 4.00 19.10
C PRO A 228 -4.13 4.46 20.32
N LEU A 229 -3.74 5.73 20.34
CA LEU A 229 -3.04 6.38 21.44
C LEU A 229 -3.92 6.42 22.70
N THR A 230 -3.29 6.43 23.86
CA THR A 230 -3.97 6.61 25.14
C THR A 230 -4.63 7.99 25.23
N PHE A 231 -5.60 8.13 26.11
CA PHE A 231 -6.25 9.41 26.35
C PHE A 231 -5.26 10.51 26.76
N ASP A 232 -4.28 10.19 27.59
CA ASP A 232 -3.27 11.14 28.04
C ASP A 232 -2.33 11.55 26.88
N GLU A 233 -1.99 10.62 26.00
CA GLU A 233 -1.18 10.92 24.80
C GLU A 233 -1.93 11.82 23.81
N LEU A 234 -3.27 11.72 23.75
CA LEU A 234 -4.11 12.54 22.87
C LEU A 234 -4.43 13.94 23.42
N LYS A 235 -4.09 14.21 24.66
CA LYS A 235 -4.47 15.42 25.37
C LYS A 235 -3.77 16.67 24.85
N GLU A 236 -2.47 16.63 24.81
CA GLU A 236 -1.63 17.76 24.43
C GLU A 236 -0.27 17.27 23.97
N PHE A 237 0.35 17.97 23.04
CA PHE A 237 1.76 17.80 22.73
C PHE A 237 2.49 19.14 22.76
N SER A 238 3.80 19.10 22.99
CA SER A 238 4.66 20.29 23.00
C SER A 238 5.75 20.18 21.96
N ILE A 239 6.13 21.32 21.37
CA ILE A 239 7.27 21.47 20.47
C ILE A 239 8.25 22.49 21.03
N THR A 240 9.56 22.19 20.92
CA THR A 240 10.62 23.10 21.39
C THR A 240 11.54 23.42 20.23
N TYR A 241 11.77 24.71 20.02
CA TYR A 241 12.69 25.23 19.01
C TYR A 241 14.12 25.40 19.55
N GLU A 242 15.09 25.57 18.65
CA GLU A 242 16.51 25.71 18.98
C GLU A 242 16.83 26.92 19.88
N ASN A 243 16.02 27.96 19.85
CA ASN A 243 16.13 29.13 20.73
C ASN A 243 15.55 28.92 22.14
N GLY A 244 15.09 27.70 22.45
CA GLY A 244 14.51 27.33 23.73
C GLY A 244 13.02 27.63 23.90
N LEU A 245 12.37 28.28 22.94
CA LEU A 245 10.92 28.49 23.01
C LEU A 245 10.18 27.15 22.90
N THR A 246 9.28 26.90 23.86
CA THR A 246 8.38 25.75 23.85
C THR A 246 6.95 26.22 23.66
N LEU A 247 6.26 25.61 22.71
CA LEU A 247 4.86 25.83 22.41
C LEU A 247 4.07 24.54 22.66
N SER A 248 2.90 24.64 23.27
CA SER A 248 1.96 23.53 23.44
C SER A 248 0.80 23.65 22.45
N SER A 249 0.32 22.51 21.99
CA SER A 249 -0.85 22.40 21.12
C SER A 249 -1.61 21.11 21.38
N ASN A 250 -2.91 21.12 21.03
CA ASN A 250 -3.76 19.95 21.14
C ASN A 250 -3.84 19.23 19.79
N TYR A 251 -4.07 17.93 19.81
CA TYR A 251 -4.52 17.20 18.64
C TYR A 251 -5.94 17.62 18.26
N ILE A 252 -6.22 17.60 16.97
CA ILE A 252 -7.52 17.96 16.40
C ILE A 252 -8.17 16.70 15.81
N GLY A 253 -9.44 16.48 16.13
CA GLY A 253 -10.20 15.33 15.64
C GLY A 253 -11.19 15.70 14.55
N PHE A 254 -11.34 14.82 13.57
CA PHE A 254 -12.31 14.92 12.48
C PHE A 254 -13.10 13.64 12.37
N ILE A 255 -14.42 13.74 12.22
CA ILE A 255 -15.27 12.58 11.97
C ILE A 255 -15.61 12.58 10.47
N LYS A 256 -15.26 11.51 9.77
CA LYS A 256 -15.67 11.34 8.38
C LYS A 256 -17.18 11.10 8.32
N ASN A 257 -17.94 12.06 7.81
CA ASN A 257 -19.38 11.92 7.61
C ASN A 257 -19.68 10.99 6.44
N SER A 258 -20.32 9.86 6.71
CA SER A 258 -20.58 8.76 5.77
C SER A 258 -21.83 8.95 4.89
N GLN A 259 -22.44 10.14 4.84
CA GLN A 259 -23.75 10.28 4.16
C GLN A 259 -23.72 10.06 2.65
N ASN A 260 -22.56 10.06 2.00
CA ASN A 260 -22.46 9.80 0.55
C ASN A 260 -21.52 8.65 0.13
N ASP A 261 -20.84 8.00 1.06
CA ASP A 261 -19.96 6.89 0.72
C ASP A 261 -20.62 5.57 1.13
N ASN A 262 -21.05 4.80 0.14
CA ASN A 262 -21.41 3.40 0.35
C ASN A 262 -20.22 2.67 0.98
N LEU A 263 -20.22 2.48 2.29
CA LEU A 263 -19.20 1.77 3.08
C LEU A 263 -18.95 0.33 2.59
N LYS A 264 -19.75 -0.17 1.64
CA LYS A 264 -19.62 -1.51 1.07
C LYS A 264 -18.38 -1.69 0.19
N ASN A 265 -17.73 -0.61 -0.27
CA ASN A 265 -16.59 -0.68 -1.20
C ASN A 265 -15.40 0.23 -0.85
N THR A 266 -15.38 0.89 0.30
CA THR A 266 -14.17 1.62 0.70
C THR A 266 -13.17 0.64 1.30
N GLU A 267 -12.23 0.18 0.49
CA GLU A 267 -10.98 -0.36 1.02
C GLU A 267 -10.41 0.64 2.02
N LEU A 268 -10.36 0.24 3.29
CA LEU A 268 -9.63 0.94 4.34
C LEU A 268 -8.13 0.76 4.06
N SER A 269 -7.65 1.36 2.98
CA SER A 269 -6.25 1.30 2.58
C SER A 269 -5.52 2.57 3.03
N PHE A 270 -4.22 2.46 3.21
CA PHE A 270 -3.33 3.61 3.38
C PHE A 270 -3.52 4.66 2.26
N ASN A 271 -3.81 4.19 1.05
CA ASN A 271 -4.12 5.02 -0.11
C ASN A 271 -5.39 5.87 0.09
N ASN A 272 -6.39 5.35 0.80
CA ASN A 272 -7.60 6.15 1.10
C ASN A 272 -7.32 7.30 2.08
N PHE A 273 -6.41 7.11 3.03
CA PHE A 273 -5.95 8.21 3.87
C PHE A 273 -5.22 9.26 3.03
N TYR A 274 -4.34 8.83 2.13
CA TYR A 274 -3.63 9.71 1.22
C TYR A 274 -4.56 10.41 0.22
N ASN A 275 -5.57 9.72 -0.26
CA ASN A 275 -6.63 10.30 -1.12
C ASN A 275 -7.50 11.30 -0.38
N ILE A 276 -7.78 11.08 0.90
CA ILE A 276 -8.44 12.06 1.76
C ILE A 276 -7.51 13.25 1.94
N LYS A 277 -6.26 13.02 2.27
CA LYS A 277 -5.23 14.05 2.29
C LYS A 277 -5.24 14.82 0.95
N ASN A 278 -5.19 14.17 -0.19
CA ASN A 278 -5.16 14.79 -1.51
C ASN A 278 -6.50 15.44 -1.95
N LYS A 279 -7.67 14.87 -1.63
CA LYS A 279 -8.97 15.50 -1.90
C LYS A 279 -9.20 16.80 -1.10
N PHE A 280 -8.63 16.87 0.11
CA PHE A 280 -8.66 18.09 0.91
C PHE A 280 -7.51 19.05 0.58
N PHE A 281 -6.50 18.59 -0.18
CA PHE A 281 -5.32 19.32 -0.61
C PHE A 281 -5.43 19.91 -2.02
N GLU A 282 -6.62 20.00 -2.60
CA GLU A 282 -6.77 20.82 -3.80
C GLU A 282 -6.40 22.27 -3.45
N GLU A 283 -5.17 22.61 -3.83
CA GLU A 283 -4.42 23.84 -3.74
C GLU A 283 -4.01 24.33 -2.33
N PRO A 284 -2.71 24.42 -2.05
CA PRO A 284 -2.23 25.25 -0.95
C PRO A 284 -2.57 26.71 -1.27
N ILE A 285 -3.31 27.39 -0.39
CA ILE A 285 -3.33 28.85 -0.40
C ILE A 285 -1.98 29.32 0.13
N ILE A 286 -0.97 29.29 -0.71
CA ILE A 286 0.24 30.06 -0.47
C ILE A 286 -0.12 31.50 -0.82
N THR A 287 -0.51 32.27 0.18
CA THR A 287 -0.52 33.73 0.09
C THR A 287 0.93 34.17 0.10
N SER A 288 1.51 34.30 -1.03
CA SER A 288 2.56 35.21 -1.47
C SER A 288 3.48 34.59 -2.52
N GLN A 289 3.38 35.07 -3.73
CA GLN A 289 4.45 35.36 -4.71
C GLN A 289 5.69 34.44 -4.86
N GLU A 290 5.71 33.21 -4.36
CA GLU A 290 6.57 32.18 -4.92
C GLU A 290 5.79 31.57 -6.08
N LYS A 291 6.24 31.85 -7.30
CA LYS A 291 5.74 31.21 -8.53
C LYS A 291 5.84 29.71 -8.29
N GLU A 292 4.70 29.06 -8.08
CA GLU A 292 4.62 27.60 -8.12
C GLU A 292 5.20 27.17 -9.47
N ASN A 293 6.37 26.56 -9.46
CA ASN A 293 6.88 25.83 -10.59
C ASN A 293 6.10 24.51 -10.67
N LYS A 294 4.82 24.61 -10.98
CA LYS A 294 3.97 23.42 -11.13
C LYS A 294 4.50 22.60 -12.31
N VAL A 295 4.93 21.38 -12.04
CA VAL A 295 5.39 20.45 -13.08
C VAL A 295 4.23 20.19 -14.04
N THR A 296 4.42 20.46 -15.31
CA THR A 296 3.47 20.05 -16.35
C THR A 296 3.75 18.61 -16.72
N TRP A 297 2.81 17.74 -16.43
CA TRP A 297 2.87 16.31 -16.76
C TRP A 297 2.20 16.05 -18.11
N ASP A 298 2.78 15.17 -18.94
CA ASP A 298 2.20 14.80 -20.24
C ASP A 298 0.96 13.92 -20.04
N ILE A 299 1.01 13.04 -19.04
CA ILE A 299 -0.11 12.20 -18.59
C ILE A 299 -0.25 12.32 -17.07
N ASN A 300 -1.49 12.36 -16.62
CA ASN A 300 -1.86 12.31 -15.21
C ASN A 300 -3.11 11.44 -15.02
N ILE A 301 -2.93 10.26 -14.42
CA ILE A 301 -4.01 9.32 -14.11
C ILE A 301 -4.39 9.49 -12.63
N ASP A 302 -5.51 10.18 -12.38
CA ASP A 302 -6.11 10.38 -11.05
C ASP A 302 -5.12 10.89 -9.98
N ASN A 303 -4.10 11.63 -10.36
CA ASN A 303 -2.97 12.06 -9.52
C ASN A 303 -2.12 10.90 -8.93
N HIS A 304 -2.38 9.66 -9.33
CA HIS A 304 -1.68 8.48 -8.81
C HIS A 304 -0.49 8.05 -9.67
N ILE A 305 -0.64 8.16 -10.99
CA ILE A 305 0.40 7.81 -11.94
C ILE A 305 0.53 8.98 -12.92
N LYS A 306 1.73 9.52 -13.01
CA LYS A 306 2.03 10.65 -13.90
C LYS A 306 3.27 10.32 -14.69
N CYS A 307 3.33 10.71 -15.97
CA CYS A 307 4.55 10.61 -16.75
C CYS A 307 4.85 11.87 -17.55
N LYS A 308 6.13 12.06 -17.86
CA LYS A 308 6.64 13.20 -18.61
C LYS A 308 7.92 12.85 -19.34
N VAL A 309 8.05 13.35 -20.57
CA VAL A 309 9.35 13.48 -21.24
C VAL A 309 9.90 14.87 -20.95
N ASP A 310 10.90 14.94 -20.09
CA ASP A 310 11.55 16.22 -19.77
C ASP A 310 12.67 16.51 -20.78
N HIS A 311 12.30 17.15 -21.90
CA HIS A 311 13.25 17.53 -22.95
C HIS A 311 14.31 18.52 -22.50
N LYS A 312 14.02 19.36 -21.47
CA LYS A 312 15.00 20.32 -20.93
C LYS A 312 16.14 19.60 -20.22
N ASN A 313 15.79 18.54 -19.49
CA ASN A 313 16.72 17.78 -18.68
C ASN A 313 17.18 16.49 -19.35
N GLU A 314 16.61 16.13 -20.52
CA GLU A 314 16.87 14.90 -21.26
C GLU A 314 16.63 13.64 -20.39
N ILE A 315 15.51 13.62 -19.67
CA ILE A 315 15.13 12.51 -18.77
C ILE A 315 13.65 12.17 -18.98
N ASN A 316 13.34 10.87 -19.01
CA ASN A 316 11.98 10.36 -18.90
C ASN A 316 11.62 10.20 -17.42
N VAL A 317 10.42 10.64 -17.02
CA VAL A 317 10.01 10.64 -15.61
C VAL A 317 8.66 9.96 -15.45
N ILE A 318 8.57 9.05 -14.50
CA ILE A 318 7.34 8.48 -13.98
C ILE A 318 7.24 8.83 -12.50
N PHE A 319 6.12 9.37 -12.09
CA PHE A 319 5.75 9.49 -10.68
C PHE A 319 4.61 8.52 -10.39
N GLN A 320 4.70 7.85 -9.23
CA GLN A 320 3.69 6.89 -8.82
C GLN A 320 3.52 6.85 -7.31
N ASN A 321 2.28 6.93 -6.84
CA ASN A 321 1.94 6.80 -5.42
C ASN A 321 0.84 5.76 -5.14
N SER A 322 0.29 5.11 -6.17
CA SER A 322 -0.70 4.05 -6.01
C SER A 322 -0.84 3.23 -7.29
N PHE A 323 -1.05 1.93 -7.14
CA PHE A 323 -1.55 1.04 -8.20
C PHE A 323 -3.06 0.84 -8.13
N ASN A 324 -3.79 1.73 -7.47
CA ASN A 324 -5.25 1.67 -7.36
C ASN A 324 -5.91 2.94 -7.93
N PRO A 325 -5.69 3.28 -9.22
CA PRO A 325 -6.45 4.32 -9.87
C PRO A 325 -7.92 3.92 -9.95
N ASN A 326 -8.79 4.88 -10.23
CA ASN A 326 -10.23 4.63 -10.30
C ASN A 326 -10.55 3.50 -11.29
N PRO A 327 -11.17 2.38 -10.84
CA PRO A 327 -11.41 1.21 -11.69
C PRO A 327 -12.49 1.42 -12.75
N SER A 328 -13.09 2.59 -12.84
CA SER A 328 -14.16 2.90 -13.81
C SER A 328 -13.69 2.89 -15.27
N ASP A 329 -12.38 3.06 -15.51
CA ASP A 329 -11.80 3.05 -16.86
C ASP A 329 -10.45 2.28 -16.95
N PRO A 330 -10.47 0.95 -16.87
CA PRO A 330 -9.24 0.14 -16.99
C PRO A 330 -8.54 0.29 -18.35
N LEU A 331 -9.31 0.47 -19.42
CA LEU A 331 -8.75 0.63 -20.77
C LEU A 331 -8.05 1.99 -20.91
N GLY A 332 -8.61 3.05 -20.34
CA GLY A 332 -7.97 4.36 -20.31
C GLY A 332 -6.63 4.33 -19.59
N ILE A 333 -6.54 3.58 -18.48
CA ILE A 333 -5.28 3.38 -17.75
C ILE A 333 -4.25 2.70 -18.66
N ILE A 334 -4.61 1.61 -19.32
CA ILE A 334 -3.71 0.88 -20.23
C ILE A 334 -3.26 1.76 -21.40
N ASN A 335 -4.17 2.53 -21.99
CA ASN A 335 -3.85 3.46 -23.08
C ASN A 335 -2.86 4.54 -22.65
N ASN A 336 -3.03 5.08 -21.45
CA ASN A 336 -2.12 6.08 -20.88
C ASN A 336 -0.73 5.49 -20.61
N PHE A 337 -0.64 4.27 -20.09
CA PHE A 337 0.63 3.55 -19.95
C PHE A 337 1.31 3.34 -21.33
N SER A 338 0.53 2.92 -22.33
CA SER A 338 1.04 2.72 -23.70
C SER A 338 1.55 4.01 -24.30
N TYR A 339 0.89 5.13 -24.05
CA TYR A 339 1.34 6.45 -24.51
C TYR A 339 2.67 6.84 -23.85
N CYS A 340 2.79 6.69 -22.52
CA CYS A 340 4.06 6.96 -21.82
C CYS A 340 5.19 6.09 -22.35
N HIS A 341 4.94 4.78 -22.48
CA HIS A 341 5.92 3.83 -23.02
C HIS A 341 6.35 4.18 -24.43
N GLY A 342 5.41 4.52 -25.33
CA GLY A 342 5.70 4.92 -26.70
C GLY A 342 6.61 6.15 -26.75
N ASN A 343 6.32 7.18 -25.93
CA ASN A 343 7.16 8.37 -25.86
C ASN A 343 8.57 8.08 -25.34
N PHE A 344 8.69 7.22 -24.33
CA PHE A 344 9.98 6.84 -23.75
C PHE A 344 10.81 5.94 -24.67
N SER A 345 10.14 5.15 -25.52
CA SER A 345 10.81 4.30 -26.52
C SER A 345 11.30 5.07 -27.73
N ASN A 346 10.77 6.28 -27.97
CA ASN A 346 11.16 7.13 -29.09
C ASN A 346 12.38 8.02 -28.80
N ASN A 347 13.01 7.88 -27.62
CA ASN A 347 14.19 8.65 -27.25
C ASN A 347 15.16 7.80 -26.43
N ASP A 348 16.44 8.22 -26.39
CA ASP A 348 17.50 7.55 -25.63
C ASP A 348 17.68 8.13 -24.22
N TYR A 349 16.76 8.99 -23.76
CA TYR A 349 16.86 9.59 -22.42
C TYR A 349 16.78 8.54 -21.34
N PRO A 350 17.57 8.62 -20.26
CA PRO A 350 17.43 7.75 -19.12
C PRO A 350 16.05 7.89 -18.47
N LEU A 351 15.66 6.89 -17.70
CA LEU A 351 14.36 6.82 -17.06
C LEU A 351 14.49 6.93 -15.53
N ILE A 352 13.70 7.77 -14.92
CA ILE A 352 13.49 7.76 -13.47
C ILE A 352 12.06 7.41 -13.13
N VAL A 353 11.90 6.59 -12.10
CA VAL A 353 10.60 6.27 -11.47
C VAL A 353 10.65 6.77 -10.04
N ILE A 354 9.70 7.59 -9.63
CA ILE A 354 9.60 8.11 -8.27
C ILE A 354 8.40 7.44 -7.59
N GLU A 355 8.69 6.47 -6.73
CA GLU A 355 7.70 5.81 -5.87
C GLU A 355 7.57 6.59 -4.57
N SER A 356 6.37 7.10 -4.28
CA SER A 356 6.13 7.91 -3.09
C SER A 356 4.91 7.40 -2.34
N LEU A 357 5.11 6.91 -1.12
CA LEU A 357 4.05 6.42 -0.22
C LEU A 357 3.12 5.40 -0.90
N ASN A 358 3.67 4.59 -1.79
CA ASN A 358 2.89 3.68 -2.63
C ASN A 358 2.52 2.40 -1.88
N GLY A 359 1.30 2.32 -1.39
CA GLY A 359 0.74 1.16 -0.68
C GLY A 359 0.35 -0.02 -1.57
N GLY A 360 0.62 0.03 -2.87
CA GLY A 360 0.24 -1.03 -3.81
C GLY A 360 -1.11 -0.81 -4.49
N GLY A 361 -1.80 -1.90 -4.79
CA GLY A 361 -3.07 -1.91 -5.51
C GLY A 361 -3.18 -3.12 -6.44
N PHE A 362 -3.62 -2.91 -7.67
CA PHE A 362 -3.79 -3.98 -8.65
C PHE A 362 -2.44 -4.58 -9.08
N ALA A 363 -2.28 -5.89 -8.89
CA ALA A 363 -1.07 -6.63 -9.27
C ALA A 363 -0.78 -6.53 -10.79
N GLN A 364 -1.82 -6.42 -11.61
CA GLN A 364 -1.70 -6.27 -13.05
C GLN A 364 -0.99 -4.96 -13.43
N LEU A 365 -1.27 -3.86 -12.72
CA LEU A 365 -0.60 -2.58 -12.99
C LEU A 365 0.86 -2.61 -12.57
N SER A 366 1.22 -3.34 -11.52
CA SER A 366 2.64 -3.54 -11.18
C SER A 366 3.42 -4.31 -12.25
N LYS A 367 2.78 -5.30 -12.88
CA LYS A 367 3.37 -6.02 -14.02
C LYS A 367 3.52 -5.12 -15.25
N LEU A 368 2.51 -4.29 -15.55
CA LEU A 368 2.60 -3.30 -16.64
C LEU A 368 3.72 -2.31 -16.40
N MET A 369 3.83 -1.78 -15.18
CA MET A 369 4.91 -0.86 -14.81
C MET A 369 6.28 -1.52 -14.98
N GLN A 370 6.40 -2.77 -14.56
CA GLN A 370 7.65 -3.50 -14.73
C GLN A 370 8.03 -3.65 -16.21
N GLN A 371 7.09 -4.00 -17.07
CA GLN A 371 7.34 -4.09 -18.51
C GLN A 371 7.66 -2.72 -19.12
N MET A 372 7.03 -1.64 -18.64
CA MET A 372 7.33 -0.29 -19.08
C MET A 372 8.75 0.13 -18.68
N VAL A 373 9.21 -0.26 -17.50
CA VAL A 373 10.53 0.08 -16.98
C VAL A 373 11.60 -0.83 -17.59
N GLN A 374 11.35 -2.14 -17.63
CA GLN A 374 12.29 -3.14 -18.11
C GLN A 374 11.56 -4.31 -18.78
N ASP A 375 11.41 -4.24 -20.10
CA ASP A 375 10.69 -5.23 -20.89
C ASP A 375 11.50 -6.50 -21.23
N LEU A 376 12.83 -6.45 -21.06
CA LEU A 376 13.71 -7.59 -21.31
C LEU A 376 13.56 -8.71 -20.26
N MET A 377 12.89 -8.44 -19.17
CA MET A 377 12.81 -9.35 -18.04
C MET A 377 11.37 -9.79 -17.80
N TYR A 378 11.12 -11.07 -17.98
CA TYR A 378 9.81 -11.66 -17.69
C TYR A 378 9.83 -12.31 -16.30
N PRO A 379 9.44 -11.59 -15.23
CA PRO A 379 9.51 -12.13 -13.90
C PRO A 379 8.46 -13.21 -13.71
N LYS A 380 8.88 -14.32 -13.18
CA LYS A 380 8.00 -15.37 -12.70
C LYS A 380 7.85 -15.25 -11.19
N ASN A 381 6.65 -14.98 -10.74
CA ASN A 381 6.33 -15.00 -9.33
C ASN A 381 5.81 -16.37 -8.96
N TYR A 382 6.52 -17.02 -8.04
CA TYR A 382 6.14 -18.33 -7.51
C TYR A 382 5.29 -18.13 -6.27
N TYR A 383 4.15 -18.77 -6.24
CA TYR A 383 3.21 -18.69 -5.13
C TYR A 383 3.04 -20.03 -4.46
N SER A 384 2.87 -20.00 -3.17
CA SER A 384 2.57 -21.13 -2.33
C SER A 384 1.50 -20.69 -1.32
N VAL A 385 0.60 -21.57 -0.99
CA VAL A 385 -0.46 -21.32 -0.02
C VAL A 385 -0.33 -22.25 1.18
N ILE A 386 -0.76 -21.78 2.34
CA ILE A 386 -0.83 -22.62 3.53
C ILE A 386 -1.84 -23.75 3.32
N HIS A 387 -1.53 -24.93 3.87
CA HIS A 387 -2.39 -26.09 3.74
C HIS A 387 -3.49 -26.09 4.81
N ASN A 388 -4.65 -25.49 4.49
CA ASN A 388 -5.85 -25.52 5.30
C ASN A 388 -7.14 -25.49 4.46
N LYS A 389 -8.26 -25.89 5.08
CA LYS A 389 -9.56 -26.00 4.39
C LYS A 389 -10.03 -24.67 3.79
N ASN A 390 -9.82 -23.56 4.48
CA ASN A 390 -10.32 -22.27 4.05
C ASN A 390 -9.55 -21.75 2.83
N THR A 391 -8.24 -21.96 2.79
CA THR A 391 -7.40 -21.63 1.63
C THR A 391 -7.79 -22.47 0.42
N LYS A 392 -8.08 -23.77 0.61
CA LYS A 392 -8.57 -24.64 -0.48
C LYS A 392 -9.87 -24.12 -1.05
N GLN A 393 -10.85 -23.76 -0.22
CA GLN A 393 -12.14 -23.23 -0.66
C GLN A 393 -11.96 -21.92 -1.44
N PHE A 394 -11.12 -21.01 -0.95
CA PHE A 394 -10.83 -19.77 -1.66
C PHE A 394 -10.26 -20.01 -3.06
N LEU A 395 -9.35 -20.96 -3.22
CA LEU A 395 -8.80 -21.29 -4.54
C LEU A 395 -9.91 -21.74 -5.50
N TYR A 396 -10.86 -22.56 -5.01
CA TYR A 396 -12.01 -22.98 -5.80
C TYR A 396 -12.95 -21.83 -6.16
N ASP A 397 -13.19 -20.91 -5.23
CA ASP A 397 -14.06 -19.74 -5.46
C ASP A 397 -13.47 -18.78 -6.49
N ASN A 398 -12.16 -18.82 -6.70
CA ASN A 398 -11.43 -17.95 -7.64
C ASN A 398 -10.78 -18.69 -8.81
N LYS A 399 -11.21 -19.93 -9.10
CA LYS A 399 -10.61 -20.82 -10.12
C LYS A 399 -10.57 -20.23 -11.53
N ASP A 400 -11.53 -19.34 -11.84
CA ASP A 400 -11.62 -18.71 -13.16
C ASP A 400 -10.73 -17.47 -13.31
N SER A 401 -10.11 -16.99 -12.21
CA SER A 401 -9.25 -15.81 -12.19
C SER A 401 -7.77 -16.16 -12.36
N PHE A 402 -7.36 -17.33 -11.90
CA PHE A 402 -5.96 -17.77 -11.95
C PHE A 402 -5.84 -19.19 -12.47
N ILE A 403 -4.76 -19.42 -13.18
CA ILE A 403 -4.24 -20.77 -13.44
C ILE A 403 -2.89 -20.90 -12.76
N PHE A 404 -2.60 -22.10 -12.27
CA PHE A 404 -1.30 -22.46 -11.78
C PHE A 404 -0.60 -23.34 -12.81
N VAL A 405 0.65 -23.09 -13.05
CA VAL A 405 1.46 -23.88 -13.99
C VAL A 405 2.75 -24.32 -13.30
N ASN A 406 3.23 -25.49 -13.68
CA ASN A 406 4.60 -25.88 -13.37
C ASN A 406 5.55 -24.98 -14.17
N ASP A 407 6.75 -24.88 -13.66
CA ASP A 407 7.83 -24.20 -14.35
C ASP A 407 8.03 -24.80 -15.75
N TYR A 408 7.97 -23.94 -16.76
CA TYR A 408 8.13 -24.31 -18.20
C TYR A 408 7.10 -25.27 -18.78
N GLU A 409 6.10 -25.73 -18.04
CA GLU A 409 5.04 -26.57 -18.56
C GLU A 409 3.90 -25.72 -19.14
N THR A 410 3.32 -26.23 -20.23
CA THR A 410 2.16 -25.60 -20.87
C THR A 410 0.82 -26.07 -20.27
N ASN A 411 0.85 -27.07 -19.42
CA ASN A 411 -0.34 -27.65 -18.85
C ASN A 411 -0.75 -26.89 -17.59
N ASN A 412 -2.00 -26.46 -17.57
CA ASN A 412 -2.60 -25.88 -16.40
C ASN A 412 -2.76 -26.96 -15.33
N LEU A 413 -2.39 -26.62 -14.11
CA LEU A 413 -2.67 -27.47 -12.96
C LEU A 413 -4.11 -27.22 -12.49
N THR A 414 -4.78 -28.29 -12.12
CA THR A 414 -6.03 -28.17 -11.36
C THR A 414 -5.72 -27.60 -9.96
N ILE A 415 -6.73 -27.04 -9.31
CA ILE A 415 -6.60 -26.56 -7.93
C ILE A 415 -6.16 -27.72 -7.00
N ASP A 416 -6.70 -28.93 -7.21
CA ASP A 416 -6.33 -30.09 -6.41
C ASP A 416 -4.86 -30.50 -6.62
N GLU A 417 -4.37 -30.48 -7.84
CA GLU A 417 -2.96 -30.75 -8.15
C GLU A 417 -2.05 -29.70 -7.51
N PHE A 418 -2.39 -28.42 -7.58
CA PHE A 418 -1.63 -27.37 -6.92
C PHE A 418 -1.67 -27.49 -5.40
N TYR A 419 -2.86 -27.65 -4.82
CA TYR A 419 -3.06 -27.63 -3.38
C TYR A 419 -2.51 -28.89 -2.69
N ASN A 420 -2.60 -30.08 -3.32
CA ASN A 420 -2.18 -31.34 -2.72
C ASN A 420 -0.69 -31.70 -2.98
N ASP A 421 0.01 -30.95 -3.81
CA ASP A 421 1.47 -31.05 -3.95
C ASP A 421 2.15 -30.35 -2.75
N ILE A 422 2.18 -31.06 -1.60
CA ILE A 422 2.57 -30.50 -0.31
C ILE A 422 4.07 -30.62 -0.11
N VAL A 423 4.66 -29.53 0.40
CA VAL A 423 6.03 -29.51 0.90
C VAL A 423 6.06 -29.15 2.39
N SER A 424 6.96 -29.77 3.13
CA SER A 424 7.24 -29.46 4.52
C SER A 424 8.57 -28.70 4.62
N GLU A 425 8.52 -27.48 5.13
CA GLU A 425 9.70 -26.65 5.30
C GLU A 425 9.98 -26.35 6.76
N LYS A 426 11.25 -26.22 7.08
CA LYS A 426 11.72 -26.02 8.45
C LYS A 426 12.30 -24.62 8.61
N TYR A 427 11.72 -23.85 9.53
CA TYR A 427 12.20 -22.54 9.96
C TYR A 427 12.61 -22.63 11.43
N GLY A 428 13.91 -22.66 11.69
CA GLY A 428 14.41 -22.97 13.04
C GLY A 428 13.88 -24.33 13.54
N ASN A 429 13.13 -24.35 14.62
CA ASN A 429 12.51 -25.54 15.19
C ASN A 429 11.05 -25.79 14.74
N ILE A 430 10.54 -24.97 13.81
CA ILE A 430 9.15 -25.01 13.38
C ILE A 430 9.05 -25.60 11.99
N THR A 431 8.14 -26.56 11.80
CA THR A 431 7.82 -27.15 10.50
C THR A 431 6.51 -26.56 9.99
N ILE A 432 6.49 -26.16 8.72
CA ILE A 432 5.33 -25.59 8.02
C ILE A 432 5.00 -26.45 6.82
N GLU A 433 3.74 -26.84 6.70
CA GLU A 433 3.19 -27.48 5.52
C GLU A 433 2.51 -26.45 4.63
N ARG A 434 2.86 -26.46 3.36
CA ARG A 434 2.30 -25.57 2.34
C ARG A 434 2.26 -26.27 0.98
N SER A 435 1.51 -25.74 0.02
CA SER A 435 1.61 -26.21 -1.36
C SER A 435 3.02 -25.95 -1.89
N LYS A 436 3.51 -26.82 -2.76
CA LYS A 436 4.72 -26.54 -3.52
C LYS A 436 4.55 -25.29 -4.36
N GLN A 437 5.62 -24.55 -4.51
CA GLN A 437 5.61 -23.28 -5.25
C GLN A 437 5.28 -23.50 -6.73
N LYS A 438 4.32 -22.72 -7.24
CA LYS A 438 3.89 -22.76 -8.64
C LYS A 438 3.75 -21.33 -9.16
N ILE A 439 3.85 -21.16 -10.47
CA ILE A 439 3.62 -19.86 -11.10
C ILE A 439 2.11 -19.62 -11.18
N ALA A 440 1.64 -18.48 -10.69
CA ALA A 440 0.27 -18.04 -10.88
C ALA A 440 0.17 -17.13 -12.10
N VAL A 441 -0.71 -17.46 -13.04
CA VAL A 441 -0.97 -16.71 -14.25
C VAL A 441 -2.38 -16.13 -14.20
N ASP A 442 -2.48 -14.81 -14.33
CA ASP A 442 -3.76 -14.12 -14.48
C ASP A 442 -4.13 -14.11 -15.97
N LEU A 443 -5.12 -14.92 -16.34
CA LEU A 443 -5.53 -15.12 -17.73
C LEU A 443 -6.02 -13.85 -18.42
N ASN A 444 -6.72 -12.99 -17.70
CA ASN A 444 -7.27 -11.77 -18.26
C ASN A 444 -6.13 -10.78 -18.61
N PHE A 445 -5.15 -10.70 -17.74
CA PHE A 445 -4.02 -9.81 -17.89
C PHE A 445 -3.05 -10.28 -18.98
N GLU A 446 -2.73 -11.58 -19.04
CA GLU A 446 -1.88 -12.16 -20.09
C GLU A 446 -2.44 -11.90 -21.49
N SER A 447 -3.77 -11.93 -21.64
CA SER A 447 -4.39 -11.61 -22.93
C SER A 447 -4.23 -10.14 -23.33
N LEU A 448 -4.21 -9.21 -22.37
CA LEU A 448 -4.00 -7.78 -22.62
C LEU A 448 -2.55 -7.49 -23.00
N ILE A 449 -1.58 -8.13 -22.36
CA ILE A 449 -0.16 -7.97 -22.67
C ILE A 449 0.18 -8.55 -24.03
N LYS A 450 -0.33 -9.76 -24.36
CA LYS A 450 -0.05 -10.41 -25.66
C LYS A 450 -0.54 -9.62 -26.86
N ASN A 451 -1.46 -8.69 -26.68
CA ASN A 451 -2.02 -7.87 -27.78
C ASN A 451 -1.16 -6.64 -28.15
N ASN A 452 0.14 -6.66 -27.90
CA ASN A 452 1.14 -5.71 -28.43
C ASN A 452 1.15 -4.29 -27.83
N ILE A 453 0.73 -4.12 -26.61
CA ILE A 453 0.68 -2.78 -26.02
C ILE A 453 2.09 -2.20 -25.80
N PHE A 454 3.10 -3.04 -25.61
CA PHE A 454 4.47 -2.63 -25.25
C PHE A 454 5.56 -3.20 -26.17
N LYS A 455 5.39 -3.12 -27.49
CA LYS A 455 6.53 -3.38 -28.39
C LYS A 455 7.54 -2.26 -28.29
N ARG A 456 8.74 -2.61 -27.87
CA ARG A 456 9.83 -1.66 -27.64
C ARG A 456 10.72 -1.54 -28.86
N ASN A 457 11.09 -0.30 -29.17
CA ASN A 457 12.08 0.01 -30.22
C ASN A 457 13.49 0.29 -29.65
N SER A 458 13.62 0.55 -28.36
CA SER A 458 14.90 0.79 -27.69
C SER A 458 14.98 0.09 -26.35
N THR A 459 16.11 -0.54 -26.05
CA THR A 459 16.42 -1.17 -24.76
C THR A 459 17.22 -0.20 -23.90
N LYS A 460 16.61 0.31 -22.81
CA LYS A 460 17.36 1.07 -21.81
C LYS A 460 18.18 0.09 -20.97
N LYS A 461 19.45 0.42 -20.73
CA LYS A 461 20.32 -0.38 -19.87
C LYS A 461 19.85 -0.25 -18.41
N PRO A 462 20.04 -1.24 -17.54
CA PRO A 462 19.70 -1.13 -16.13
C PRO A 462 20.32 0.09 -15.45
N THR A 463 21.52 0.49 -15.87
CA THR A 463 22.22 1.67 -15.38
C THR A 463 21.70 3.00 -15.93
N ASP A 464 20.78 2.98 -16.88
CA ASP A 464 20.04 4.14 -17.39
C ASP A 464 18.65 4.26 -16.75
N ILE A 465 18.36 3.45 -15.74
CA ILE A 465 17.08 3.43 -15.03
C ILE A 465 17.32 3.61 -13.54
N ILE A 466 16.68 4.59 -12.93
CA ILE A 466 16.66 4.80 -11.47
C ILE A 466 15.25 4.64 -10.95
N ILE A 467 15.09 3.90 -9.87
CA ILE A 467 13.86 3.88 -9.08
C ILE A 467 14.15 4.53 -7.73
N PHE A 468 13.58 5.70 -7.52
CA PHE A 468 13.55 6.34 -6.21
C PHE A 468 12.45 5.71 -5.37
N THR A 469 12.79 5.25 -4.17
CA THR A 469 11.84 4.66 -3.23
C THR A 469 12.00 5.26 -1.85
N ASP A 470 10.88 5.53 -1.18
CA ASP A 470 10.87 5.94 0.22
C ASP A 470 10.90 4.72 1.18
N GLY A 471 10.84 3.50 0.66
CA GLY A 471 10.81 2.26 1.44
C GLY A 471 9.44 1.90 2.00
N LEU A 472 8.40 2.71 1.78
CA LEU A 472 7.00 2.36 2.10
C LEU A 472 6.32 1.56 0.99
N SER A 473 7.01 1.32 -0.11
CA SER A 473 6.50 0.51 -1.22
C SER A 473 6.01 -0.85 -0.72
N PHE A 474 4.71 -1.09 -0.85
CA PHE A 474 4.02 -2.20 -0.19
C PHE A 474 3.17 -3.00 -1.19
N SER A 475 2.86 -4.28 -0.90
CA SER A 475 1.96 -5.12 -1.71
C SER A 475 2.43 -5.22 -3.17
N SER A 476 1.61 -4.91 -4.16
CA SER A 476 1.95 -4.98 -5.59
C SER A 476 3.13 -4.07 -5.97
N THR A 477 3.32 -2.93 -5.31
CA THR A 477 4.50 -2.08 -5.50
C THR A 477 5.76 -2.78 -5.00
N SER A 478 5.67 -3.50 -3.88
CA SER A 478 6.78 -4.32 -3.41
C SER A 478 7.13 -5.42 -4.41
N VAL A 479 6.13 -6.07 -5.03
CA VAL A 479 6.36 -7.04 -6.10
C VAL A 479 7.13 -6.41 -7.26
N PHE A 480 6.73 -5.22 -7.71
CA PHE A 480 7.41 -4.48 -8.75
C PHE A 480 8.88 -4.20 -8.39
N ILE A 481 9.14 -3.60 -7.24
CA ILE A 481 10.51 -3.24 -6.83
C ILE A 481 11.38 -4.48 -6.64
N LYS A 482 10.87 -5.53 -5.98
CA LYS A 482 11.60 -6.79 -5.77
C LYS A 482 11.91 -7.47 -7.10
N ASN A 483 10.97 -7.48 -8.04
CA ASN A 483 11.19 -8.01 -9.38
C ASN A 483 12.32 -7.26 -10.07
N VAL A 484 12.26 -5.93 -10.12
CA VAL A 484 13.32 -5.13 -10.74
C VAL A 484 14.66 -5.34 -10.07
N TYR A 485 14.71 -5.42 -8.73
CA TYR A 485 15.93 -5.68 -7.99
C TYR A 485 16.58 -7.01 -8.37
N TYR A 486 15.81 -8.11 -8.32
CA TYR A 486 16.36 -9.46 -8.59
C TYR A 486 16.74 -9.69 -10.04
N PHE A 487 16.13 -8.99 -10.97
CA PHE A 487 16.53 -9.01 -12.37
C PHE A 487 17.65 -8.03 -12.69
N GLY A 488 18.07 -7.22 -11.72
CA GLY A 488 19.09 -6.20 -11.93
C GLY A 488 18.63 -5.12 -12.92
N GLY A 489 17.32 -4.83 -12.95
CA GLY A 489 16.70 -4.00 -13.99
C GLY A 489 16.85 -2.51 -13.79
N ALA A 490 17.26 -2.03 -12.61
CA ALA A 490 17.43 -0.61 -12.31
C ALA A 490 18.31 -0.38 -11.09
N ILE A 491 18.81 0.84 -10.96
CA ILE A 491 19.47 1.34 -9.74
C ILE A 491 18.38 1.73 -8.74
N LEU A 492 18.41 1.17 -7.54
CA LEU A 492 17.49 1.51 -6.46
C LEU A 492 18.06 2.62 -5.58
N VAL A 493 17.35 3.72 -5.47
CA VAL A 493 17.79 4.91 -4.72
C VAL A 493 16.80 5.22 -3.60
N GLY A 494 17.26 5.19 -2.36
CA GLY A 494 16.47 5.53 -1.20
C GLY A 494 16.39 7.03 -0.97
N TYR A 495 15.19 7.52 -0.65
CA TYR A 495 14.96 8.88 -0.21
C TYR A 495 13.97 8.90 0.96
N SER A 496 13.69 10.07 1.56
CA SER A 496 12.89 10.13 2.79
C SER A 496 13.51 9.30 3.92
N GLY A 497 12.71 8.77 4.83
CA GLY A 497 13.19 7.89 5.89
C GLY A 497 13.97 8.56 7.02
N ASP A 498 14.44 7.72 7.92
CA ASP A 498 15.23 8.15 9.09
C ASP A 498 16.63 8.58 8.68
N PRO A 499 17.02 9.85 8.86
CA PRO A 499 18.34 10.34 8.47
C PRO A 499 19.53 9.66 9.17
N GLU A 500 19.27 8.95 10.27
CA GLU A 500 20.29 8.28 11.09
C GLU A 500 20.27 6.74 10.92
N ALA A 501 19.34 6.17 10.12
CA ALA A 501 19.31 4.74 9.89
C ALA A 501 20.40 4.29 8.92
N GLU A 502 21.09 3.21 9.25
CA GLU A 502 22.17 2.63 8.44
C GLU A 502 21.65 1.79 7.28
N LEU A 503 20.60 0.99 7.52
CA LEU A 503 20.00 0.10 6.53
C LEU A 503 18.71 0.68 5.98
N PHE A 504 18.52 0.57 4.68
CA PHE A 504 17.32 1.00 3.98
C PHE A 504 16.81 -0.13 3.08
N ASP A 505 15.67 -0.72 3.47
CA ASP A 505 14.98 -1.72 2.66
C ASP A 505 14.07 -1.03 1.64
N ALA A 506 14.23 -1.37 0.38
CA ALA A 506 13.57 -0.69 -0.74
C ALA A 506 12.05 -0.91 -0.77
N SER A 507 11.55 -1.98 -0.16
CA SER A 507 10.12 -2.34 -0.24
C SER A 507 9.67 -3.28 0.86
N GLN A 508 8.35 -3.39 1.07
CA GLN A 508 7.73 -4.16 2.15
C GLN A 508 6.63 -5.10 1.64
N ASN A 509 6.57 -6.30 2.20
CA ASN A 509 5.43 -7.24 2.17
C ASN A 509 4.73 -7.46 0.80
N PRO A 510 5.34 -8.20 -0.15
CA PRO A 510 4.70 -8.65 -1.38
C PRO A 510 3.87 -9.91 -1.11
N THR A 511 2.58 -9.82 -0.88
CA THR A 511 1.79 -10.97 -0.39
C THR A 511 0.54 -11.23 -1.22
N PHE A 512 0.13 -12.50 -1.26
CA PHE A 512 -1.15 -12.94 -1.78
C PHE A 512 -2.21 -12.94 -0.68
N VAL A 513 -3.32 -12.23 -0.89
CA VAL A 513 -4.31 -11.94 0.15
C VAL A 513 -5.64 -12.61 -0.12
N LEU A 514 -6.14 -13.34 0.88
CA LEU A 514 -7.49 -13.86 0.91
C LEU A 514 -8.46 -12.75 1.36
N THR A 515 -9.44 -12.41 0.54
CA THR A 515 -10.43 -11.36 0.84
C THR A 515 -11.81 -11.90 1.21
N ASN A 516 -12.16 -13.12 0.76
CA ASN A 516 -13.41 -13.74 1.12
C ASN A 516 -13.26 -14.59 2.41
N LEU A 517 -13.57 -13.99 3.55
CA LEU A 517 -13.48 -14.63 4.87
C LEU A 517 -14.82 -15.18 5.38
N THR A 518 -15.89 -15.09 4.60
CA THR A 518 -17.26 -15.46 5.04
C THR A 518 -17.42 -16.92 5.42
N GLY A 519 -16.55 -17.80 4.92
CA GLY A 519 -16.50 -19.23 5.31
C GLY A 519 -15.88 -19.50 6.66
N ILE A 520 -15.24 -18.50 7.31
CA ILE A 520 -14.57 -18.64 8.59
C ILE A 520 -15.52 -18.20 9.71
N LYS A 521 -15.84 -19.09 10.64
CA LYS A 521 -16.79 -18.80 11.72
C LYS A 521 -16.34 -17.60 12.57
N GLY A 522 -15.06 -17.52 12.92
CA GLY A 522 -14.50 -16.40 13.68
C GLY A 522 -14.69 -15.05 13.00
N PHE A 523 -14.61 -14.97 11.67
CA PHE A 523 -14.92 -13.73 10.95
C PHE A 523 -16.36 -13.27 11.16
N ILE A 524 -17.33 -14.20 11.05
CA ILE A 524 -18.75 -13.88 11.26
C ILE A 524 -19.00 -13.40 12.69
N GLU A 525 -18.37 -14.03 13.67
CA GLU A 525 -18.51 -13.66 15.08
C GLU A 525 -17.89 -12.28 15.37
N LEU A 526 -16.77 -11.92 14.72
CA LEU A 526 -16.19 -10.57 14.84
C LEU A 526 -17.12 -9.51 14.26
N ILE A 527 -17.68 -9.74 13.06
CA ILE A 527 -18.64 -8.80 12.45
C ILE A 527 -19.87 -8.57 13.34
N LYS A 528 -20.43 -9.64 13.93
CA LYS A 528 -21.57 -9.51 14.85
C LYS A 528 -21.25 -8.66 16.08
N ARG A 529 -19.98 -8.62 16.51
CA ARG A 529 -19.48 -7.81 17.62
C ARG A 529 -18.97 -6.44 17.21
N GLY A 530 -19.14 -6.07 15.94
CA GLY A 530 -18.77 -4.77 15.42
C GLY A 530 -17.30 -4.65 15.03
N PHE A 531 -16.53 -5.73 15.02
CA PHE A 531 -15.16 -5.72 14.52
C PHE A 531 -15.10 -6.08 13.05
N TYR A 532 -14.16 -5.49 12.33
CA TYR A 532 -13.94 -5.71 10.91
C TYR A 532 -12.51 -6.15 10.64
N PHE A 533 -12.39 -7.22 9.89
CA PHE A 533 -11.14 -7.84 9.50
C PHE A 533 -11.26 -8.22 8.02
N PRO A 534 -10.95 -7.28 7.10
CA PRO A 534 -11.35 -7.41 5.69
C PRO A 534 -10.61 -8.47 4.90
N ARG A 535 -9.38 -8.79 5.30
CA ARG A 535 -8.50 -9.66 4.54
C ARG A 535 -7.40 -10.27 5.41
N ILE A 536 -6.87 -11.40 4.97
CA ILE A 536 -5.72 -12.08 5.60
C ILE A 536 -4.79 -12.65 4.52
N PRO A 537 -3.47 -12.44 4.63
CA PRO A 537 -2.50 -13.13 3.79
C PRO A 537 -2.52 -14.64 4.03
N SER A 538 -2.92 -15.40 3.03
CA SER A 538 -3.02 -16.87 3.09
C SER A 538 -2.01 -17.57 2.20
N GLY A 539 -1.29 -16.84 1.38
CA GLY A 539 -0.23 -17.33 0.52
C GLY A 539 1.05 -16.50 0.68
N ALA A 540 2.13 -17.06 0.22
CA ALA A 540 3.45 -16.44 0.20
C ALA A 540 4.03 -16.44 -1.20
N MET A 541 4.77 -15.40 -1.55
CA MET A 541 5.52 -15.30 -2.78
C MET A 541 6.95 -15.77 -2.55
N TYR A 542 7.53 -16.47 -3.53
CA TYR A 542 8.87 -17.03 -3.46
C TYR A 542 9.65 -16.77 -4.75
N ARG A 543 10.99 -16.87 -4.66
CA ARG A 543 11.91 -16.77 -5.79
C ARG A 543 12.81 -18.00 -5.89
N THR A 544 12.20 -19.09 -6.28
CA THR A 544 12.84 -20.40 -6.21
C THR A 544 14.09 -20.56 -7.06
N LYS A 545 14.28 -19.74 -8.11
CA LYS A 545 15.35 -19.97 -9.08
C LYS A 545 16.37 -18.87 -9.22
N TYR A 546 16.18 -17.74 -8.57
CA TYR A 546 17.08 -16.59 -8.69
C TYR A 546 18.07 -16.47 -7.56
N ASP A 547 17.76 -17.05 -6.41
CA ASP A 547 18.66 -17.09 -5.25
C ASP A 547 18.58 -18.44 -4.56
N ILE A 548 19.45 -19.38 -4.96
CA ILE A 548 19.53 -20.73 -4.41
C ILE A 548 19.67 -20.71 -2.87
N ASN A 549 20.32 -19.71 -2.30
CA ASN A 549 20.50 -19.59 -0.86
C ASN A 549 19.24 -19.20 -0.11
N ASN A 550 18.24 -18.59 -0.81
CA ASN A 550 16.99 -18.11 -0.24
C ASN A 550 15.74 -18.76 -0.87
N GLU A 551 15.92 -19.87 -1.58
CA GLU A 551 14.86 -20.55 -2.34
C GLU A 551 13.61 -20.86 -1.50
N ASN A 552 13.80 -21.14 -0.22
CA ASN A 552 12.73 -21.50 0.72
C ASN A 552 12.33 -20.33 1.64
N ILE A 553 12.84 -19.13 1.42
CA ILE A 553 12.47 -17.95 2.20
C ILE A 553 11.37 -17.20 1.44
N PRO A 554 10.20 -16.99 2.06
CA PRO A 554 9.18 -16.12 1.46
C PRO A 554 9.73 -14.72 1.23
N GLU A 555 9.34 -14.10 0.12
CA GLU A 555 9.72 -12.71 -0.21
C GLU A 555 9.34 -11.69 0.88
N GLU A 556 8.38 -12.05 1.71
CA GLU A 556 7.98 -11.36 2.93
C GLU A 556 9.12 -11.20 3.94
N PHE A 557 10.08 -12.13 3.93
CA PHE A 557 11.21 -12.18 4.84
C PHE A 557 12.55 -12.01 4.12
N THR A 558 12.54 -11.39 2.95
CA THR A 558 13.74 -10.95 2.24
C THR A 558 13.87 -9.43 2.31
N VAL A 559 15.11 -8.95 2.42
CA VAL A 559 15.45 -7.53 2.46
C VAL A 559 16.19 -7.16 1.18
N ASN A 560 15.68 -6.16 0.47
CA ASN A 560 16.30 -5.62 -0.74
C ASN A 560 16.90 -4.26 -0.42
N LEU A 561 18.18 -4.22 -0.16
CA LEU A 561 18.88 -2.98 0.16
C LEU A 561 18.97 -2.09 -1.09
N ILE A 562 18.81 -0.79 -0.88
CA ILE A 562 19.04 0.21 -1.93
C ILE A 562 20.51 0.25 -2.34
N ASP A 563 20.76 0.71 -3.58
CA ASP A 563 22.11 0.94 -4.09
C ASP A 563 22.71 2.23 -3.59
N GLU A 564 21.89 3.30 -3.56
CA GLU A 564 22.28 4.65 -3.17
C GLU A 564 21.23 5.27 -2.24
N ARG A 565 21.65 6.25 -1.46
CA ARG A 565 20.76 7.08 -0.64
C ARG A 565 21.03 8.54 -0.89
N ILE A 566 19.97 9.31 -1.16
CA ILE A 566 20.03 10.75 -1.36
C ILE A 566 19.53 11.51 -0.13
N ASN A 567 19.93 12.79 -0.02
CA ASN A 567 19.57 13.64 1.12
C ASN A 567 18.25 14.40 0.88
N ILE A 568 17.23 13.71 0.35
CA ILE A 568 15.85 14.20 0.29
C ILE A 568 15.09 13.44 1.37
N TYR A 569 14.62 14.14 2.42
CA TYR A 569 13.99 13.51 3.60
C TYR A 569 12.50 13.74 3.69
N ASN A 570 11.90 14.38 2.69
CA ASN A 570 10.46 14.59 2.59
C ASN A 570 9.85 13.74 1.49
N ASP A 571 8.56 13.51 1.59
CA ASP A 571 7.80 12.84 0.55
C ASP A 571 7.81 13.69 -0.71
N TYR A 572 7.65 13.04 -1.89
CA TYR A 572 7.68 13.77 -3.15
C TYR A 572 6.59 14.84 -3.21
N SER A 573 6.97 16.01 -3.68
CA SER A 573 6.09 17.08 -4.16
C SER A 573 6.68 17.67 -5.44
N ASP A 574 5.87 18.36 -6.23
CA ASP A 574 6.34 18.98 -7.47
C ASP A 574 7.48 20.01 -7.22
N ASP A 575 7.56 20.60 -6.02
CA ASP A 575 8.65 21.50 -5.63
C ASP A 575 10.00 20.79 -5.51
N LEU A 576 10.01 19.48 -5.27
CA LEU A 576 11.23 18.67 -5.19
C LEU A 576 11.64 18.07 -6.54
N TYR A 577 10.88 18.30 -7.61
CA TYR A 577 11.12 17.70 -8.92
C TYR A 577 12.55 17.92 -9.42
N GLU A 578 13.03 19.18 -9.43
CA GLU A 578 14.37 19.51 -9.89
C GLU A 578 15.47 18.93 -8.97
N ASP A 579 15.20 18.72 -7.70
CA ASP A 579 16.12 18.04 -6.78
C ASP A 579 16.29 16.57 -7.18
N PHE A 580 15.19 15.85 -7.48
CA PHE A 580 15.25 14.45 -7.96
C PHE A 580 15.98 14.34 -9.30
N ILE A 581 15.74 15.28 -10.25
CA ILE A 581 16.43 15.33 -11.52
C ILE A 581 17.95 15.52 -11.33
N SER A 582 18.32 16.44 -10.43
CA SER A 582 19.73 16.74 -10.15
C SER A 582 20.46 15.54 -9.53
N GLU A 583 19.85 14.88 -8.56
CA GLU A 583 20.40 13.67 -7.94
C GLU A 583 20.50 12.52 -8.96
N ALA A 584 19.46 12.34 -9.81
CA ALA A 584 19.49 11.32 -10.86
C ALA A 584 20.67 11.49 -11.82
N LYS A 585 20.94 12.72 -12.27
CA LYS A 585 22.09 13.01 -13.16
C LYS A 585 23.42 12.63 -12.51
N ILE A 586 23.60 12.93 -11.24
CA ILE A 586 24.81 12.57 -10.49
C ILE A 586 24.98 11.05 -10.42
N ILE A 587 23.89 10.32 -10.14
CA ILE A 587 23.90 8.87 -10.02
C ILE A 587 24.15 8.21 -11.35
N PHE A 588 23.49 8.64 -12.44
CA PHE A 588 23.76 8.10 -13.79
C PHE A 588 25.22 8.25 -14.18
N GLU A 589 25.84 9.43 -13.97
CA GLU A 589 27.26 9.64 -14.25
C GLU A 589 28.18 8.75 -13.40
N LYS A 590 27.82 8.52 -12.14
CA LYS A 590 28.55 7.61 -11.26
C LYS A 590 28.52 6.18 -11.78
N TYR A 591 27.33 5.68 -12.15
CA TYR A 591 27.12 4.28 -12.55
C TYR A 591 27.62 3.95 -13.96
N LYS A 592 28.00 4.92 -14.75
CA LYS A 592 28.80 4.69 -15.97
C LYS A 592 30.21 4.14 -15.68
N LYS A 593 30.75 4.39 -14.49
CA LYS A 593 32.15 4.09 -14.14
C LYS A 593 32.30 3.15 -12.94
N SER A 594 31.35 3.14 -12.05
CA SER A 594 31.37 2.39 -10.80
C SER A 594 30.02 1.74 -10.54
N CYS A 595 29.97 0.87 -9.54
CA CYS A 595 28.74 0.17 -9.16
C CYS A 595 28.74 -0.12 -7.65
N ASN A 596 27.61 -0.59 -7.11
CA ASN A 596 27.54 -1.05 -5.73
C ASN A 596 27.86 -2.55 -5.66
N PRO A 597 29.00 -2.96 -5.06
CA PRO A 597 29.38 -4.37 -4.96
C PRO A 597 28.42 -5.19 -4.10
N ASN A 598 27.61 -4.56 -3.25
CA ASN A 598 26.60 -5.24 -2.44
C ASN A 598 25.36 -5.64 -3.26
N ASN A 599 25.14 -5.03 -4.43
CA ASN A 599 24.07 -5.43 -5.34
C ASN A 599 24.59 -6.36 -6.43
N LYS A 600 24.64 -7.65 -6.12
CA LYS A 600 25.11 -8.71 -7.05
C LYS A 600 24.20 -8.91 -8.27
N TYR A 601 23.00 -8.31 -8.30
CA TYR A 601 22.05 -8.46 -9.40
C TYR A 601 22.15 -7.35 -10.44
N LEU A 602 22.49 -6.11 -10.03
CA LEU A 602 22.63 -4.99 -10.95
C LEU A 602 23.73 -5.29 -11.99
N ASN A 603 23.45 -5.03 -13.23
CA ASN A 603 24.39 -5.25 -14.32
C ASN A 603 24.45 -4.05 -15.28
N PHE A 604 25.53 -3.97 -16.03
CA PHE A 604 25.71 -3.04 -17.13
C PHE A 604 25.61 -3.83 -18.43
N LEU A 605 24.49 -3.70 -19.15
CA LEU A 605 24.30 -4.37 -20.44
C LEU A 605 25.28 -3.85 -21.48
N ASN A 606 25.93 -4.76 -22.20
CA ASN A 606 26.88 -4.42 -23.23
C ASN A 606 26.54 -5.20 -24.53
N GLU A 607 26.31 -4.47 -25.58
CA GLU A 607 26.01 -5.02 -26.91
C GLU A 607 27.14 -5.88 -27.48
N ASP A 608 28.39 -5.64 -27.06
CA ASP A 608 29.55 -6.44 -27.44
C ASP A 608 29.59 -7.83 -26.77
N CYS A 609 28.71 -8.08 -25.77
CA CYS A 609 28.57 -9.38 -25.15
C CYS A 609 27.73 -10.32 -26.01
N SER A 610 28.32 -10.92 -27.05
CA SER A 610 27.68 -11.92 -27.89
C SER A 610 27.94 -13.34 -27.37
N PHE A 611 26.92 -14.17 -27.38
CA PHE A 611 26.98 -15.58 -27.01
C PHE A 611 26.67 -16.48 -28.22
N ALA A 612 27.10 -17.75 -28.13
CA ALA A 612 26.86 -18.73 -29.21
C ALA A 612 25.36 -18.98 -29.47
N GLU A 613 24.53 -18.84 -28.46
CA GLU A 613 23.07 -18.80 -28.58
C GLU A 613 22.64 -17.39 -28.98
N GLY A 614 22.20 -17.22 -30.22
CA GLY A 614 21.80 -15.90 -30.78
C GLY A 614 20.68 -15.17 -30.00
N HIS A 615 19.99 -15.85 -29.11
CA HIS A 615 18.92 -15.27 -28.25
C HIS A 615 19.40 -14.86 -26.87
N LEU A 616 20.67 -15.14 -26.53
CA LEU A 616 21.25 -14.91 -25.23
C LEU A 616 22.06 -13.60 -25.24
N HIS A 617 21.69 -12.70 -24.35
CA HIS A 617 22.31 -11.39 -24.19
C HIS A 617 22.95 -11.24 -22.82
N GLY A 618 23.91 -10.36 -22.70
CA GLY A 618 24.60 -10.16 -21.45
C GLY A 618 25.25 -8.80 -21.26
N GLY A 619 26.08 -8.73 -20.27
CA GLY A 619 26.74 -7.50 -19.87
C GLY A 619 27.82 -7.77 -18.82
N TYR A 620 28.15 -6.71 -18.07
CA TYR A 620 29.15 -6.74 -17.03
C TYR A 620 28.50 -6.75 -15.65
N LYS A 621 29.05 -7.55 -14.75
CA LYS A 621 28.68 -7.50 -13.31
C LYS A 621 29.56 -6.54 -12.56
N CYS A 622 29.04 -6.05 -11.43
CA CYS A 622 29.84 -5.31 -10.47
C CYS A 622 30.90 -6.21 -9.85
N GLY A 623 32.16 -5.76 -9.86
CA GLY A 623 33.24 -6.40 -9.15
C GLY A 623 33.26 -6.02 -7.68
N ASP A 624 33.98 -6.80 -6.85
CA ASP A 624 34.11 -6.54 -5.40
C ASP A 624 34.79 -5.20 -5.08
N ASP A 625 35.52 -4.64 -6.04
CA ASP A 625 36.16 -3.32 -5.97
C ASP A 625 35.23 -2.15 -6.33
N GLY A 626 33.97 -2.43 -6.65
CA GLY A 626 33.00 -1.42 -7.06
C GLY A 626 33.17 -0.91 -8.50
N THR A 627 33.90 -1.65 -9.34
CA THR A 627 34.03 -1.38 -10.77
C THR A 627 33.33 -2.45 -11.61
N TRP A 628 32.96 -2.08 -12.87
CA TRP A 628 32.33 -3.03 -13.78
C TRP A 628 33.36 -4.04 -14.29
N ASN A 629 33.11 -5.33 -14.01
CA ASN A 629 33.96 -6.41 -14.51
C ASN A 629 33.71 -6.60 -16.02
N LYS A 630 34.76 -6.42 -16.83
CA LYS A 630 34.68 -6.49 -18.30
C LYS A 630 34.52 -7.90 -18.86
N THR A 631 34.28 -8.91 -18.05
CA THR A 631 33.95 -10.25 -18.52
C THR A 631 32.45 -10.34 -18.77
N CYS A 632 32.05 -10.67 -20.00
CA CYS A 632 30.65 -10.87 -20.36
C CYS A 632 30.02 -12.01 -19.56
N VAL A 633 28.87 -11.73 -18.96
CA VAL A 633 28.05 -12.69 -18.27
C VAL A 633 26.64 -12.67 -18.86
N PRO A 634 26.02 -13.83 -19.17
CA PRO A 634 24.67 -13.84 -19.69
C PRO A 634 23.65 -13.45 -18.61
N PHE A 635 22.62 -12.67 -19.02
CA PHE A 635 21.61 -12.18 -18.08
C PHE A 635 20.17 -12.35 -18.56
N TYR A 636 19.88 -12.27 -19.85
CA TYR A 636 18.53 -12.31 -20.38
C TYR A 636 18.46 -12.89 -21.77
N CYS A 637 17.26 -13.16 -22.22
CA CYS A 637 16.96 -13.73 -23.52
C CYS A 637 16.01 -12.81 -24.31
N ASP A 638 15.91 -13.05 -25.61
CA ASP A 638 14.89 -12.45 -26.45
C ASP A 638 13.47 -12.76 -25.93
N GLU A 639 12.47 -11.98 -26.40
CA GLU A 639 11.10 -11.95 -25.93
C GLU A 639 10.39 -13.32 -25.87
N GLU A 640 10.74 -14.22 -26.78
CA GLU A 640 10.14 -15.57 -26.87
C GLU A 640 10.86 -16.61 -26.03
N TYR A 641 11.86 -16.20 -25.26
CA TYR A 641 12.70 -17.07 -24.48
C TYR A 641 12.73 -16.63 -23.03
N TYR A 642 12.97 -17.61 -22.17
CA TYR A 642 13.21 -17.39 -20.76
C TYR A 642 14.67 -17.69 -20.42
N PHE A 643 15.30 -16.79 -19.65
CA PHE A 643 16.63 -17.02 -19.14
C PHE A 643 16.60 -17.97 -17.95
N GLU A 644 17.28 -19.12 -18.05
CA GLU A 644 17.49 -20.05 -16.92
C GLU A 644 18.83 -19.74 -16.25
N PRO A 645 18.84 -19.11 -15.05
CA PRO A 645 20.07 -18.64 -14.42
C PRO A 645 21.06 -19.74 -14.08
N ASN A 646 20.58 -20.95 -13.71
CA ASN A 646 21.44 -22.07 -13.34
C ASN A 646 22.18 -22.66 -14.55
N GLU A 647 21.48 -22.77 -15.66
CA GLU A 647 22.03 -23.32 -16.90
C GLU A 647 22.63 -22.25 -17.80
N LYS A 648 22.42 -20.96 -17.46
CA LYS A 648 22.87 -19.78 -18.23
C LYS A 648 22.51 -19.89 -19.71
N LYS A 649 21.29 -20.34 -20.00
CA LYS A 649 20.79 -20.51 -21.35
C LYS A 649 19.37 -19.97 -21.52
N CYS A 650 18.97 -19.77 -22.78
CA CYS A 650 17.62 -19.38 -23.15
C CYS A 650 16.74 -20.61 -23.41
N ILE A 651 15.60 -20.66 -22.76
CA ILE A 651 14.59 -21.71 -22.95
C ILE A 651 13.39 -21.09 -23.63
N PRO A 652 12.90 -21.64 -24.76
CA PRO A 652 11.73 -21.10 -25.45
C PRO A 652 10.51 -21.06 -24.53
N LEU A 653 9.81 -19.92 -24.50
CA LEU A 653 8.50 -19.81 -23.86
C LEU A 653 7.51 -20.62 -24.70
N LYS A 654 7.08 -21.78 -24.20
CA LYS A 654 6.01 -22.54 -24.85
C LYS A 654 4.74 -21.71 -24.76
N GLU A 655 4.03 -21.50 -25.88
CA GLU A 655 2.70 -20.90 -25.86
C GLU A 655 1.79 -21.74 -24.97
N ILE A 656 1.14 -21.10 -24.00
CA ILE A 656 0.05 -21.71 -23.27
C ILE A 656 -1.10 -21.87 -24.27
N LYS A 657 -1.23 -23.05 -24.87
CA LYS A 657 -2.36 -23.35 -25.74
C LYS A 657 -3.64 -23.28 -24.89
N ARG A 658 -4.45 -22.27 -25.13
CA ARG A 658 -5.84 -22.28 -24.70
C ARG A 658 -6.52 -23.39 -25.49
N ASP A 659 -7.17 -24.31 -24.79
CA ASP A 659 -8.26 -25.07 -25.37
C ASP A 659 -9.36 -24.08 -25.74
N SER A 660 -9.39 -23.72 -27.04
CA SER A 660 -10.26 -22.67 -27.59
C SER A 660 -11.73 -23.09 -27.70
N SER A 661 -12.13 -24.19 -27.02
CA SER A 661 -13.49 -24.74 -27.20
C SER A 661 -14.57 -24.10 -26.33
N ASP A 662 -14.25 -23.30 -25.29
CA ASP A 662 -15.29 -22.85 -24.36
C ASP A 662 -15.51 -21.34 -24.21
N ASN A 663 -14.71 -20.48 -24.82
CA ASN A 663 -14.77 -19.03 -24.50
C ASN A 663 -15.50 -18.15 -25.53
N SER A 664 -16.02 -18.68 -26.66
CA SER A 664 -16.92 -17.92 -27.54
C SER A 664 -18.30 -17.68 -26.96
N ILE A 665 -18.66 -18.44 -25.92
CA ILE A 665 -20.00 -18.36 -25.27
C ILE A 665 -20.04 -17.20 -24.26
N SER A 666 -18.92 -16.80 -23.69
CA SER A 666 -18.87 -15.83 -22.57
C SER A 666 -19.24 -14.41 -22.97
N PHE A 667 -18.77 -13.92 -24.12
CA PHE A 667 -19.09 -12.55 -24.56
C PHE A 667 -20.53 -12.42 -25.05
N ALA A 668 -21.04 -13.39 -25.80
CA ALA A 668 -22.43 -13.41 -26.22
C ALA A 668 -23.37 -13.51 -25.01
N PHE A 669 -23.01 -14.30 -23.98
CA PHE A 669 -23.79 -14.42 -22.76
C PHE A 669 -23.79 -13.11 -21.95
N LEU A 670 -22.67 -12.40 -21.88
CA LEU A 670 -22.58 -11.10 -21.20
C LEU A 670 -23.47 -10.05 -21.89
N PHE A 671 -23.51 -10.02 -23.23
CA PHE A 671 -24.38 -9.12 -23.99
C PHE A 671 -25.86 -9.48 -23.83
N ILE A 672 -26.18 -10.76 -23.76
CA ILE A 672 -27.54 -11.22 -23.51
C ILE A 672 -28.02 -10.85 -22.10
N VAL A 673 -27.17 -11.05 -21.08
CA VAL A 673 -27.48 -10.67 -19.69
C VAL A 673 -27.61 -9.15 -19.56
N LEU A 674 -26.74 -8.37 -20.18
CA LEU A 674 -26.85 -6.89 -20.20
C LEU A 674 -28.13 -6.44 -20.91
N GLY A 675 -28.50 -7.07 -22.02
CA GLY A 675 -29.75 -6.82 -22.74
C GLY A 675 -30.98 -7.11 -21.89
N VAL A 676 -31.00 -8.22 -21.18
CA VAL A 676 -32.10 -8.57 -20.24
C VAL A 676 -32.20 -7.56 -19.10
N ILE A 677 -31.06 -7.13 -18.51
CA ILE A 677 -31.06 -6.11 -17.44
C ILE A 677 -31.62 -4.78 -17.95
N ILE A 678 -31.25 -4.35 -19.16
CA ILE A 678 -31.78 -3.11 -19.75
C ILE A 678 -33.29 -3.22 -19.97
N VAL A 679 -33.76 -4.34 -20.48
CA VAL A 679 -35.22 -4.57 -20.70
C VAL A 679 -35.97 -4.55 -19.36
N VAL A 680 -35.44 -5.19 -18.32
CA VAL A 680 -36.04 -5.17 -16.97
C VAL A 680 -36.09 -3.76 -16.41
N LEU A 681 -35.01 -2.97 -16.56
CA LEU A 681 -34.99 -1.57 -16.13
C LEU A 681 -36.00 -0.71 -16.88
N ILE A 682 -36.17 -0.91 -18.19
CA ILE A 682 -37.19 -0.21 -18.98
C ILE A 682 -38.60 -0.59 -18.48
N ILE A 683 -38.86 -1.85 -18.21
CA ILE A 683 -40.14 -2.30 -17.66
C ILE A 683 -40.43 -1.65 -16.31
N ILE A 684 -39.43 -1.59 -15.43
CA ILE A 684 -39.53 -0.96 -14.12
C ILE A 684 -39.85 0.54 -14.27
N ILE A 685 -39.12 1.24 -15.15
CA ILE A 685 -39.37 2.68 -15.42
C ILE A 685 -40.76 2.92 -15.96
N VAL A 686 -41.26 2.07 -16.90
CA VAL A 686 -42.62 2.18 -17.46
C VAL A 686 -43.66 1.89 -16.38
N TYR A 687 -43.42 0.90 -15.52
CA TYR A 687 -44.31 0.58 -14.40
C TYR A 687 -44.40 1.76 -13.40
N TYR A 688 -43.30 2.35 -13.00
CA TYR A 688 -43.30 3.54 -12.11
C TYR A 688 -43.94 4.76 -12.75
N LYS A 689 -43.72 4.99 -14.05
CA LYS A 689 -44.41 6.07 -14.77
C LYS A 689 -45.92 5.88 -14.82
N ARG A 690 -46.40 4.64 -15.03
CA ARG A 690 -47.85 4.33 -15.01
C ARG A 690 -48.42 4.46 -13.60
N LYS A 691 -47.70 3.99 -12.58
CA LYS A 691 -48.15 4.11 -11.19
C LYS A 691 -48.29 5.56 -10.78
N ASN A 692 -47.30 6.40 -11.06
CA ASN A 692 -47.35 7.83 -10.73
C ASN A 692 -48.46 8.58 -11.50
N LYS A 693 -48.74 8.19 -12.75
CA LYS A 693 -49.86 8.74 -13.50
C LYS A 693 -51.20 8.39 -12.85
N ASN A 694 -51.38 7.14 -12.44
CA ASN A 694 -52.61 6.69 -11.78
C ASN A 694 -52.82 7.35 -10.41
N GLU A 695 -51.73 7.68 -9.69
CA GLU A 695 -51.80 8.43 -8.41
C GLU A 695 -52.17 9.91 -8.62
N LEU A 696 -51.69 10.54 -9.69
CA LEU A 696 -52.08 11.87 -10.11
C LEU A 696 -53.56 11.94 -10.52
N ASP A 697 -54.02 10.99 -11.35
CA ASP A 697 -55.44 10.90 -11.80
C ASP A 697 -56.37 10.66 -10.60
N LEU A 698 -55.92 9.91 -9.57
CA LEU A 698 -56.66 9.69 -8.32
C LEU A 698 -56.73 10.93 -7.43
N GLN A 699 -55.70 11.77 -7.46
CA GLN A 699 -55.63 13.02 -6.72
C GLN A 699 -56.56 14.07 -7.38
N GLU A 700 -56.58 14.21 -8.71
CA GLU A 700 -57.51 15.06 -9.45
C GLU A 700 -58.98 14.64 -9.19
N ILE A 701 -59.32 13.34 -9.23
CA ILE A 701 -60.66 12.85 -8.91
C ILE A 701 -61.05 13.17 -7.46
N LYS A 702 -60.11 13.07 -6.50
CA LYS A 702 -60.35 13.45 -5.11
C LYS A 702 -60.60 14.95 -4.94
N GLU A 703 -59.86 15.80 -5.66
CA GLU A 703 -60.06 17.24 -5.62
C GLU A 703 -61.40 17.68 -6.26
N GLU A 704 -61.80 17.03 -7.37
CA GLU A 704 -63.12 17.24 -7.97
C GLU A 704 -64.27 16.79 -7.04
N LEU A 705 -64.11 15.68 -6.31
CA LEU A 705 -65.11 15.18 -5.34
C LEU A 705 -65.19 16.02 -4.05
N MET A 706 -64.19 16.83 -3.73
CA MET A 706 -64.21 17.75 -2.59
C MET A 706 -64.71 19.17 -2.96
N GLN A 707 -64.88 19.49 -4.25
CA GLN A 707 -65.43 20.76 -4.74
C GLN A 707 -66.94 20.72 -5.06
N ASN A 708 -67.57 19.53 -5.08
CA ASN A 708 -68.98 19.33 -5.19
C ASN A 708 -69.58 18.88 -3.81
#